data_dc8d260ff350b0feb727a37af47df332
#
_entry.id   dc8d260ff350b0feb727a37af47df332
#
_cell.length_a   1.000
_cell.length_b   1.000
_cell.length_c   1.000
_cell.angle_alpha   90.00
_cell.angle_beta   90.00
_cell.angle_gamma   90.00
#
_symmetry.space_group_name_H-M   'P 1'
#
loop_
_entity.id
_entity.type
_entity.pdbx_description
1 polymer ?
#
loop_
_entity_poly.entity_id
_entity_poly.type
_entity_poly.pdbx_seq_one_letter_code
_entity_poly.pdbx_strand_id
1 'polypeptide(L)'
;MISVPLFILQFFFSSLVFDFSGSDIEKHIEQKIQYFRQFTPEEKEEFCKSGDAFSCRILFFEALRSKDAAKDPETYLANMGDREKSAGVYLYATERWEEISLEKLKDYISILPEDSAKSLYSVYLKKLYLSGNVKQFMEDYRQENSYTLTQFYVTELLRRDPESGLAYLRTLNIAFPESFYDTLSKIVEKHSKKLANKAYSEFKIWSLEYNYRKVRHKQVIQMASGWFPNKNYARPYDWRAHLYRAMSYTKRREHTQAEAIYAKLEPYCANEELSGSDVYKFYSEYAYTEAALGKNEKAIELYLAAYERFKAVDEDAAGEFLYMAADMARLAGLLDDAEKYYRNFIDSYPHSGKIEIARFLNFWIDYKRGKFKDAQKILSSIISATNEMNYDHQRATYWFARVAEKLGEKDVANDIYCELAAKIPASFYGSFAAGRAMSGNIECPESSLRTDDKAKFHDDTMLPETEWVVAAMVTSDKNMTAKVLKNAAKIIDSEGAEIDRLVASYAAKTVNNHTLAANILKSISNFSATSKEYFKLRYTVAFEEEILAHCDFYDVSPIFVFSIARQESLFDTSAISSSYAIGLLQLLPGTAQTLATREGYGTIETKDLQKPLTNIRFGVRFLADLVKKFDGQIALAAASYNAGPNRIKKWIENDPERELDEFIEDIPIFQTRNYVKKVMTNYAVYHYIFYGKVYDGMNFRLPVGNVTKSE
;
A
#
# COMPACT_ATOMS: atom_id res chain seq x y z
N MET A 1 -10.31 43.37 32.38
CA MET A 1 -9.40 42.38 32.98
C MET A 1 -10.23 41.52 33.95
N ILE A 2 -10.69 40.38 33.50
CA ILE A 2 -11.33 39.42 34.39
C ILE A 2 -10.21 38.40 34.68
N SER A 3 -9.63 38.51 35.89
CA SER A 3 -8.67 37.52 36.38
C SER A 3 -9.44 36.21 36.60
N VAL A 4 -9.31 35.28 35.69
CA VAL A 4 -9.74 33.89 35.91
C VAL A 4 -8.87 33.33 37.03
N PRO A 5 -9.42 32.83 38.16
CA PRO A 5 -8.62 32.35 39.26
C PRO A 5 -7.68 31.24 38.79
N LEU A 6 -6.42 31.33 39.14
CA LEU A 6 -5.33 30.36 38.85
C LEU A 6 -5.73 28.92 39.16
N PHE A 7 -6.64 28.70 40.10
CA PHE A 7 -7.15 27.40 40.55
C PHE A 7 -8.04 26.69 39.50
N ILE A 8 -8.73 27.46 38.66
CA ILE A 8 -9.57 26.89 37.58
C ILE A 8 -8.70 26.47 36.40
N LEU A 9 -7.63 27.20 36.14
CA LEU A 9 -6.65 26.90 35.09
C LEU A 9 -5.82 25.63 35.39
N GLN A 10 -5.43 25.39 36.66
CA GLN A 10 -4.70 24.20 37.05
C GLN A 10 -5.49 22.88 36.82
N PHE A 11 -6.82 22.94 36.92
CA PHE A 11 -7.69 21.77 36.64
C PHE A 11 -7.83 21.48 35.13
N PHE A 12 -7.62 22.47 34.28
CA PHE A 12 -7.70 22.30 32.81
C PHE A 12 -6.39 21.90 32.16
N PHE A 13 -5.24 22.10 32.82
CA PHE A 13 -3.92 21.84 32.26
C PHE A 13 -3.28 20.52 32.73
N SER A 14 -3.75 19.92 33.81
CA SER A 14 -3.18 18.68 34.32
C SER A 14 -3.56 17.43 33.53
N SER A 15 -4.50 17.54 32.59
CA SER A 15 -4.80 16.51 31.60
C SER A 15 -5.44 17.19 30.39
N LEU A 16 -4.90 16.94 29.19
CA LEU A 16 -5.59 17.18 27.93
C LEU A 16 -6.78 16.21 27.87
N VAL A 17 -7.83 16.47 28.68
CA VAL A 17 -9.06 15.67 28.65
C VAL A 17 -9.84 16.10 27.43
N PHE A 18 -9.94 15.22 26.46
CA PHE A 18 -10.82 15.36 25.31
C PHE A 18 -12.19 14.74 25.68
N ASP A 19 -13.20 15.55 25.91
CA ASP A 19 -14.57 15.08 26.04
C ASP A 19 -15.18 14.93 24.62
N PHE A 20 -15.30 13.71 24.16
CA PHE A 20 -15.87 13.35 22.86
C PHE A 20 -17.36 12.99 22.94
N SER A 21 -18.08 13.53 23.89
CA SER A 21 -19.55 13.33 24.00
C SER A 21 -20.34 13.94 22.84
N GLY A 22 -19.69 14.61 21.90
CA GLY A 22 -20.28 15.24 20.71
C GLY A 22 -19.97 14.52 19.39
N SER A 23 -20.78 14.78 18.37
CA SER A 23 -20.79 14.11 17.08
C SER A 23 -19.66 14.44 16.11
N ASP A 24 -18.67 15.29 16.48
CA ASP A 24 -17.62 15.77 15.58
C ASP A 24 -16.26 15.87 16.29
N ILE A 25 -15.53 14.75 16.27
CA ILE A 25 -14.21 14.60 16.91
C ILE A 25 -13.19 15.61 16.33
N GLU A 26 -13.18 15.79 15.00
CA GLU A 26 -12.24 16.71 14.35
C GLU A 26 -12.46 18.15 14.79
N LYS A 27 -13.72 18.56 14.87
CA LYS A 27 -14.10 19.90 15.35
C LYS A 27 -13.69 20.12 16.80
N HIS A 28 -13.78 19.11 17.63
CA HIS A 28 -13.39 19.19 19.04
C HIS A 28 -11.88 19.34 19.22
N ILE A 29 -11.10 18.57 18.46
CA ILE A 29 -9.64 18.71 18.40
C ILE A 29 -9.26 20.13 17.94
N GLU A 30 -9.90 20.63 16.86
CA GLU A 30 -9.64 21.98 16.34
C GLU A 30 -9.98 23.07 17.36
N GLN A 31 -11.10 22.97 18.05
CA GLN A 31 -11.49 23.92 19.10
C GLN A 31 -10.45 24.01 20.22
N LYS A 32 -9.90 22.86 20.66
CA LYS A 32 -8.82 22.86 21.67
C LYS A 32 -7.53 23.48 21.15
N ILE A 33 -7.14 23.18 19.91
CA ILE A 33 -5.96 23.80 19.28
C ILE A 33 -6.14 25.32 19.22
N GLN A 34 -7.31 25.81 18.81
CA GLN A 34 -7.62 27.24 18.77
C GLN A 34 -7.59 27.89 20.14
N TYR A 35 -8.06 27.20 21.18
CA TYR A 35 -7.98 27.66 22.56
C TYR A 35 -6.53 27.93 22.99
N PHE A 36 -5.60 26.99 22.75
CA PHE A 36 -4.19 27.17 23.09
C PHE A 36 -3.48 28.25 22.25
N ARG A 37 -3.96 28.53 21.04
CA ARG A 37 -3.42 29.60 20.19
C ARG A 37 -3.71 31.01 20.73
N GLN A 38 -4.69 31.14 21.60
CA GLN A 38 -5.08 32.45 22.17
C GLN A 38 -4.13 32.95 23.26
N PHE A 39 -3.29 32.08 23.84
CA PHE A 39 -2.33 32.49 24.90
C PHE A 39 -1.19 33.29 24.33
N THR A 40 -0.88 34.39 25.05
CA THR A 40 0.31 35.21 24.75
C THR A 40 1.62 34.46 25.07
N PRO A 41 2.76 34.84 24.51
CA PRO A 41 4.05 34.27 24.88
C PRO A 41 4.34 34.35 26.37
N GLU A 42 3.98 35.47 27.01
CA GLU A 42 4.20 35.74 28.44
C GLU A 42 3.36 34.78 29.30
N GLU A 43 2.09 34.52 28.92
CA GLU A 43 1.22 33.54 29.60
C GLU A 43 1.77 32.13 29.48
N LYS A 44 2.24 31.73 28.28
CA LYS A 44 2.87 30.43 28.07
C LYS A 44 4.14 30.25 28.92
N GLU A 45 4.98 31.32 29.04
CA GLU A 45 6.17 31.29 29.91
C GLU A 45 5.82 31.16 31.40
N GLU A 46 4.78 31.84 31.86
CA GLU A 46 4.31 31.74 33.24
C GLU A 46 3.80 30.31 33.54
N PHE A 47 3.00 29.75 32.66
CA PHE A 47 2.53 28.38 32.79
C PHE A 47 3.64 27.33 32.74
N CYS A 48 4.59 27.47 31.82
CA CYS A 48 5.76 26.59 31.77
C CYS A 48 6.59 26.67 33.08
N LYS A 49 6.84 27.85 33.62
CA LYS A 49 7.53 28.05 34.90
C LYS A 49 6.77 27.47 36.10
N SER A 50 5.44 27.41 36.01
CA SER A 50 4.58 26.77 37.02
C SER A 50 4.53 25.25 36.94
N GLY A 51 5.18 24.63 35.95
CA GLY A 51 5.28 23.21 35.75
C GLY A 51 4.30 22.62 34.71
N ASP A 52 3.64 23.50 33.89
CA ASP A 52 2.82 23.02 32.79
C ASP A 52 3.69 22.57 31.60
N ALA A 53 3.86 21.26 31.50
CA ALA A 53 4.66 20.61 30.47
C ALA A 53 4.16 20.93 29.04
N PHE A 54 2.86 21.12 28.84
CA PHE A 54 2.32 21.41 27.52
C PHE A 54 2.71 22.80 27.01
N SER A 55 2.63 23.84 27.87
CA SER A 55 3.12 25.18 27.55
C SER A 55 4.62 25.20 27.29
N CYS A 56 5.39 24.38 28.02
CA CYS A 56 6.82 24.21 27.77
C CYS A 56 7.09 23.62 26.38
N ARG A 57 6.30 22.64 25.91
CA ARG A 57 6.43 22.07 24.54
C ARG A 57 6.17 23.12 23.45
N ILE A 58 5.15 23.97 23.64
CA ILE A 58 4.87 25.05 22.67
C ILE A 58 6.05 26.03 22.62
N LEU A 59 6.56 26.50 23.76
CA LEU A 59 7.70 27.37 23.83
C LEU A 59 8.97 26.74 23.27
N PHE A 60 9.18 25.44 23.50
CA PHE A 60 10.26 24.67 22.88
C PHE A 60 10.23 24.78 21.35
N PHE A 61 9.05 24.59 20.73
CA PHE A 61 8.93 24.71 19.26
C PHE A 61 9.13 26.14 18.78
N GLU A 62 8.66 27.14 19.51
CA GLU A 62 8.87 28.53 19.19
C GLU A 62 10.38 28.89 19.26
N ALA A 63 11.09 28.38 20.27
CA ALA A 63 12.54 28.55 20.41
C ALA A 63 13.33 27.78 19.34
N LEU A 64 12.92 26.54 19.04
CA LEU A 64 13.57 25.72 18.02
C LEU A 64 13.53 26.37 16.62
N ARG A 65 12.49 27.15 16.34
CA ARG A 65 12.31 27.93 15.09
C ARG A 65 13.04 29.27 15.13
N SER A 66 13.30 29.80 16.32
CA SER A 66 13.97 31.10 16.48
C SER A 66 15.44 30.99 16.08
N LYS A 67 15.94 32.00 15.38
CA LYS A 67 17.38 32.21 15.16
C LYS A 67 18.03 33.01 16.27
N ASP A 68 17.28 33.40 17.29
CA ASP A 68 17.74 34.15 18.44
C ASP A 68 18.48 33.21 19.40
N ALA A 69 19.77 33.42 19.54
CA ALA A 69 20.61 32.62 20.46
C ALA A 69 20.22 32.74 21.94
N ALA A 70 19.42 33.76 22.30
CA ALA A 70 18.91 33.92 23.65
C ALA A 70 17.75 32.96 23.97
N LYS A 71 17.14 32.32 22.95
CA LYS A 71 16.07 31.36 23.08
C LYS A 71 16.58 29.93 22.86
N ASP A 72 17.21 29.38 23.91
CA ASP A 72 17.69 27.99 23.88
C ASP A 72 16.52 27.02 24.12
N PRO A 73 16.15 26.15 23.13
CA PRO A 73 15.09 25.17 23.28
C PRO A 73 15.30 24.23 24.49
N GLU A 74 16.55 23.90 24.84
CA GLU A 74 16.82 22.99 25.96
C GLU A 74 16.32 23.56 27.32
N THR A 75 16.23 24.86 27.46
CA THR A 75 15.74 25.52 28.69
C THR A 75 14.33 25.07 29.05
N TYR A 76 13.49 24.81 28.04
CA TYR A 76 12.10 24.38 28.23
C TYR A 76 11.94 22.89 28.55
N LEU A 77 12.98 22.08 28.30
CA LEU A 77 12.97 20.65 28.64
C LEU A 77 13.18 20.37 30.12
N ALA A 78 13.73 21.34 30.86
CA ALA A 78 14.07 21.16 32.29
C ALA A 78 12.82 20.84 33.17
N ASN A 79 11.66 21.37 32.79
CA ASN A 79 10.40 21.26 33.53
C ASN A 79 9.52 20.07 33.04
N MET A 80 10.06 19.17 32.25
CA MET A 80 9.34 18.01 31.71
C MET A 80 9.78 16.72 32.40
N GLY A 81 8.90 15.72 32.40
CA GLY A 81 9.22 14.35 32.85
C GLY A 81 10.25 13.67 31.93
N ASP A 82 10.90 12.60 32.42
CA ASP A 82 12.01 11.95 31.68
C ASP A 82 11.62 11.48 30.28
N ARG A 83 10.44 10.87 30.09
CA ARG A 83 9.95 10.42 28.78
C ARG A 83 9.69 11.60 27.84
N GLU A 84 9.07 12.65 28.33
CA GLU A 84 8.76 13.87 27.59
C GLU A 84 10.04 14.62 27.18
N LYS A 85 11.00 14.72 28.11
CA LYS A 85 12.31 15.30 27.89
C LYS A 85 13.10 14.55 26.81
N SER A 86 13.03 13.22 26.83
CA SER A 86 13.67 12.37 25.82
C SER A 86 13.15 12.67 24.40
N ALA A 87 11.84 12.85 24.24
CA ALA A 87 11.24 13.23 22.95
C ALA A 87 11.73 14.61 22.49
N GLY A 88 11.77 15.59 23.38
CA GLY A 88 12.29 16.93 23.10
C GLY A 88 13.79 16.95 22.75
N VAL A 89 14.62 16.23 23.51
CA VAL A 89 16.05 16.06 23.22
C VAL A 89 16.27 15.45 21.83
N TYR A 90 15.50 14.42 21.49
CA TYR A 90 15.57 13.80 20.18
C TYR A 90 15.22 14.78 19.06
N LEU A 91 14.14 15.55 19.21
CA LEU A 91 13.73 16.56 18.23
C LEU A 91 14.79 17.65 18.08
N TYR A 92 15.30 18.17 19.19
CA TYR A 92 16.37 19.19 19.20
C TYR A 92 17.62 18.68 18.48
N ALA A 93 18.09 17.49 18.85
CA ALA A 93 19.30 16.92 18.29
C ALA A 93 19.15 16.60 16.79
N THR A 94 17.96 16.21 16.32
CA THR A 94 17.73 15.93 14.89
C THR A 94 17.56 17.21 14.06
N GLU A 95 17.03 18.30 14.62
CA GLU A 95 16.84 19.57 13.92
C GLU A 95 18.13 20.45 13.90
N ARG A 96 18.90 20.43 14.99
CA ARG A 96 20.09 21.28 15.18
C ARG A 96 21.41 20.49 15.16
N TRP A 97 21.43 19.29 14.59
CA TRP A 97 22.58 18.39 14.62
C TRP A 97 23.88 19.02 14.10
N GLU A 98 23.80 19.98 13.19
CA GLU A 98 24.98 20.68 12.65
C GLU A 98 25.66 21.58 13.72
N GLU A 99 24.87 22.11 14.64
CA GLU A 99 25.33 23.01 15.71
C GLU A 99 25.83 22.25 16.94
N ILE A 100 25.37 21.02 17.16
CA ILE A 100 25.65 20.19 18.35
C ILE A 100 27.01 19.49 18.17
N SER A 101 27.88 19.47 19.18
CA SER A 101 29.16 18.74 19.11
C SER A 101 28.97 17.24 19.03
N LEU A 102 29.97 16.52 18.49
CA LEU A 102 29.95 15.05 18.44
C LEU A 102 29.86 14.40 19.83
N GLU A 103 30.49 15.01 20.82
CA GLU A 103 30.47 14.58 22.21
C GLU A 103 29.05 14.71 22.80
N LYS A 104 28.42 15.87 22.63
CA LYS A 104 27.05 16.11 23.10
C LYS A 104 26.03 15.21 22.40
N LEU A 105 26.23 14.89 21.13
CA LEU A 105 25.39 13.90 20.45
C LEU A 105 25.50 12.50 21.07
N LYS A 106 26.70 12.08 21.50
CA LYS A 106 26.88 10.80 22.23
C LYS A 106 26.17 10.82 23.58
N ASP A 107 26.25 11.93 24.31
CA ASP A 107 25.55 12.08 25.59
C ASP A 107 24.03 11.96 25.39
N TYR A 108 23.46 12.60 24.38
CA TYR A 108 22.06 12.48 24.05
C TYR A 108 21.66 11.04 23.69
N ILE A 109 22.46 10.36 22.87
CA ILE A 109 22.22 8.95 22.50
C ILE A 109 22.12 8.07 23.77
N SER A 110 22.95 8.34 24.79
CA SER A 110 23.01 7.52 26.01
C SER A 110 21.76 7.61 26.88
N ILE A 111 20.98 8.68 26.77
CA ILE A 111 19.79 8.95 27.58
C ILE A 111 18.46 8.67 26.86
N LEU A 112 18.52 8.39 25.55
CA LEU A 112 17.33 8.15 24.73
C LEU A 112 16.88 6.70 24.77
N PRO A 113 15.56 6.42 24.62
CA PRO A 113 15.05 5.09 24.34
C PRO A 113 15.71 4.45 23.12
N GLU A 114 15.79 3.12 23.05
CA GLU A 114 16.57 2.37 22.07
C GLU A 114 16.32 2.79 20.62
N ASP A 115 15.07 2.93 20.20
CA ASP A 115 14.71 3.31 18.81
C ASP A 115 15.13 4.75 18.47
N SER A 116 14.94 5.68 19.42
CA SER A 116 15.36 7.08 19.26
C SER A 116 16.89 7.19 19.29
N ALA A 117 17.53 6.44 20.17
CA ALA A 117 18.99 6.36 20.26
C ALA A 117 19.59 5.83 18.95
N LYS A 118 19.06 4.77 18.37
CA LYS A 118 19.47 4.23 17.04
C LYS A 118 19.34 5.28 15.95
N SER A 119 18.23 6.01 15.96
CA SER A 119 17.98 7.05 14.96
C SER A 119 18.96 8.24 15.11
N LEU A 120 19.19 8.69 16.33
CA LEU A 120 20.17 9.76 16.60
C LEU A 120 21.60 9.30 16.36
N TYR A 121 21.92 8.03 16.60
CA TYR A 121 23.22 7.45 16.26
C TYR A 121 23.53 7.55 14.76
N SER A 122 22.51 7.42 13.92
CA SER A 122 22.66 7.67 12.48
C SER A 122 23.03 9.12 12.17
N VAL A 123 22.49 10.09 12.91
CA VAL A 123 22.85 11.51 12.79
C VAL A 123 24.30 11.76 13.25
N TYR A 124 24.71 11.13 14.36
CA TYR A 124 26.09 11.17 14.84
C TYR A 124 27.07 10.62 13.79
N LEU A 125 26.80 9.45 13.23
CA LEU A 125 27.64 8.84 12.18
C LEU A 125 27.71 9.71 10.92
N LYS A 126 26.60 10.32 10.52
CA LYS A 126 26.56 11.27 9.40
C LYS A 126 27.48 12.47 9.66
N LYS A 127 27.40 13.05 10.85
CA LYS A 127 28.26 14.18 11.25
C LYS A 127 29.74 13.77 11.29
N LEU A 128 30.02 12.59 11.82
CA LEU A 128 31.38 12.04 11.91
C LEU A 128 32.00 11.89 10.51
N TYR A 129 31.23 11.38 9.54
CA TYR A 129 31.70 11.26 8.16
C TYR A 129 31.92 12.63 7.50
N LEU A 130 30.96 13.54 7.61
CA LEU A 130 31.02 14.86 6.99
C LEU A 130 32.10 15.77 7.60
N SER A 131 32.49 15.54 8.86
CA SER A 131 33.60 16.26 9.50
C SER A 131 34.98 15.69 9.14
N GLY A 132 35.05 14.70 8.22
CA GLY A 132 36.31 14.09 7.76
C GLY A 132 36.87 12.97 8.66
N ASN A 133 36.20 12.62 9.74
CA ASN A 133 36.60 11.54 10.65
C ASN A 133 36.23 10.15 10.09
N VAL A 134 36.63 9.90 8.82
CA VAL A 134 36.21 8.69 8.08
C VAL A 134 36.70 7.40 8.72
N LYS A 135 37.88 7.40 9.37
CA LYS A 135 38.39 6.21 10.05
C LYS A 135 37.45 5.80 11.18
N GLN A 136 37.11 6.72 12.06
CA GLN A 136 36.20 6.49 13.19
C GLN A 136 34.79 6.12 12.68
N PHE A 137 34.31 6.75 11.61
CA PHE A 137 33.05 6.39 10.97
C PHE A 137 33.03 4.93 10.52
N MET A 138 34.11 4.43 9.88
CA MET A 138 34.21 3.05 9.42
C MET A 138 34.28 2.04 10.58
N GLU A 139 34.84 2.44 11.71
CA GLU A 139 34.91 1.62 12.93
C GLU A 139 33.58 1.58 13.68
N ASP A 140 32.88 2.72 13.76
CA ASP A 140 31.64 2.87 14.50
C ASP A 140 30.41 2.41 13.71
N TYR A 141 30.48 2.37 12.36
CA TYR A 141 29.36 1.98 11.54
C TYR A 141 28.91 0.53 11.85
N ARG A 142 27.64 0.39 12.11
CA ARG A 142 26.95 -0.91 12.16
C ARG A 142 25.94 -0.95 11.03
N GLN A 143 25.55 -2.15 10.60
CA GLN A 143 24.54 -2.30 9.54
C GLN A 143 23.21 -1.71 10.04
N GLU A 144 22.96 -0.46 9.70
CA GLU A 144 21.76 0.27 10.06
C GLU A 144 20.86 0.46 8.83
N ASN A 145 19.56 0.68 9.09
CA ASN A 145 18.58 0.98 8.03
C ASN A 145 18.75 2.38 7.40
N SER A 146 19.80 3.12 7.76
CA SER A 146 20.09 4.44 7.19
C SER A 146 20.72 4.34 5.81
N TYR A 147 19.91 4.67 4.82
CA TYR A 147 20.27 4.66 3.41
C TYR A 147 21.56 5.45 3.08
N THR A 148 21.64 6.68 3.59
CA THR A 148 22.78 7.59 3.33
C THR A 148 24.08 7.08 3.95
N LEU A 149 24.02 6.55 5.16
CA LEU A 149 25.19 6.01 5.85
C LEU A 149 25.71 4.75 5.20
N THR A 150 24.81 3.87 4.76
CA THR A 150 25.17 2.69 3.98
C THR A 150 25.87 3.08 2.70
N GLN A 151 25.41 4.14 2.01
CA GLN A 151 26.09 4.66 0.82
C GLN A 151 27.50 5.14 1.14
N PHE A 152 27.69 5.91 2.20
CA PHE A 152 29.01 6.39 2.61
C PHE A 152 29.95 5.23 2.94
N TYR A 153 29.45 4.26 3.73
CA TYR A 153 30.22 3.09 4.12
C TYR A 153 30.65 2.23 2.92
N VAL A 154 29.71 1.89 2.05
CA VAL A 154 30.00 1.10 0.84
C VAL A 154 30.98 1.83 -0.08
N THR A 155 30.81 3.15 -0.25
CA THR A 155 31.70 3.95 -1.09
C THR A 155 33.13 3.91 -0.57
N GLU A 156 33.34 4.12 0.74
CA GLU A 156 34.66 4.07 1.35
C GLU A 156 35.25 2.67 1.37
N LEU A 157 34.44 1.65 1.62
CA LEU A 157 34.87 0.26 1.58
C LEU A 157 35.35 -0.14 0.18
N LEU A 158 34.58 0.20 -0.87
CA LEU A 158 34.96 -0.06 -2.27
C LEU A 158 36.24 0.68 -2.71
N ARG A 159 36.50 1.88 -2.16
CA ARG A 159 37.72 2.63 -2.45
C ARG A 159 38.96 2.00 -1.81
N ARG A 160 38.83 1.41 -0.62
CA ARG A 160 39.92 0.82 0.18
C ARG A 160 40.17 -0.64 -0.21
N ASP A 161 39.07 -1.41 -0.25
CA ASP A 161 39.04 -2.83 -0.57
C ASP A 161 37.83 -3.14 -1.46
N PRO A 162 37.99 -3.12 -2.80
CA PRO A 162 36.90 -3.35 -3.73
C PRO A 162 36.23 -4.71 -3.59
N GLU A 163 36.95 -5.76 -3.20
CA GLU A 163 36.38 -7.11 -3.06
C GLU A 163 35.47 -7.18 -1.84
N SER A 164 35.92 -6.72 -0.69
CA SER A 164 35.09 -6.62 0.52
C SER A 164 33.91 -5.69 0.31
N GLY A 165 34.08 -4.58 -0.42
CA GLY A 165 33.00 -3.67 -0.76
C GLY A 165 31.91 -4.31 -1.62
N LEU A 166 32.29 -5.11 -2.62
CA LEU A 166 31.35 -5.87 -3.46
C LEU A 166 30.68 -7.00 -2.67
N ALA A 167 31.41 -7.68 -1.79
CA ALA A 167 30.85 -8.70 -0.92
C ALA A 167 29.78 -8.11 0.01
N TYR A 168 30.08 -6.97 0.62
CA TYR A 168 29.12 -6.26 1.49
C TYR A 168 27.90 -5.74 0.71
N LEU A 169 28.10 -5.17 -0.49
CA LEU A 169 27.00 -4.68 -1.34
C LEU A 169 25.94 -5.76 -1.62
N ARG A 170 26.37 -7.03 -1.74
CA ARG A 170 25.46 -8.17 -1.96
C ARG A 170 24.61 -8.53 -0.76
N THR A 171 25.07 -8.27 0.45
CA THR A 171 24.30 -8.52 1.67
C THR A 171 23.16 -7.50 1.84
N LEU A 172 23.21 -6.39 1.07
CA LEU A 172 22.26 -5.30 1.20
C LEU A 172 21.02 -5.54 0.31
N ASN A 173 19.87 -5.72 0.95
CA ASN A 173 18.58 -5.74 0.26
C ASN A 173 17.99 -4.34 0.15
N ILE A 174 18.75 -3.37 -0.36
CA ILE A 174 18.38 -1.94 -0.41
C ILE A 174 18.27 -1.47 -1.86
N ALA A 175 17.20 -0.73 -2.16
CA ALA A 175 17.03 -0.07 -3.45
C ALA A 175 17.78 1.28 -3.46
N PHE A 176 18.97 1.33 -4.00
CA PHE A 176 19.78 2.55 -4.07
C PHE A 176 19.27 3.57 -5.10
N PRO A 177 19.52 4.90 -4.90
CA PRO A 177 19.29 5.94 -5.92
C PRO A 177 20.22 5.75 -7.12
N GLU A 178 19.81 6.34 -8.26
CA GLU A 178 20.57 6.29 -9.50
C GLU A 178 21.97 6.91 -9.38
N SER A 179 22.03 8.07 -8.73
CA SER A 179 23.30 8.78 -8.50
C SER A 179 24.32 7.94 -7.72
N PHE A 180 23.84 7.10 -6.80
CA PHE A 180 24.71 6.18 -6.07
C PHE A 180 25.16 5.00 -6.92
N TYR A 181 24.26 4.41 -7.71
CA TYR A 181 24.60 3.36 -8.66
C TYR A 181 25.68 3.84 -9.65
N ASP A 182 25.54 5.05 -10.20
CA ASP A 182 26.52 5.63 -11.11
C ASP A 182 27.87 5.83 -10.44
N THR A 183 27.87 6.24 -9.18
CA THR A 183 29.12 6.38 -8.39
C THR A 183 29.79 5.03 -8.16
N LEU A 184 29.01 4.01 -7.76
CA LEU A 184 29.52 2.64 -7.58
C LEU A 184 30.10 2.06 -8.88
N SER A 185 29.37 2.22 -10.00
CA SER A 185 29.80 1.72 -11.29
C SER A 185 31.14 2.31 -11.70
N LYS A 186 31.35 3.61 -11.55
CA LYS A 186 32.62 4.29 -11.82
C LYS A 186 33.78 3.77 -10.94
N ILE A 187 33.52 3.53 -9.65
CA ILE A 187 34.51 3.00 -8.71
C ILE A 187 34.91 1.58 -9.12
N VAL A 188 33.92 0.71 -9.36
CA VAL A 188 34.15 -0.69 -9.73
C VAL A 188 34.86 -0.80 -11.09
N GLU A 189 34.46 -0.02 -12.09
CA GLU A 189 35.12 0.03 -13.40
C GLU A 189 36.59 0.45 -13.27
N LYS A 190 36.90 1.48 -12.44
CA LYS A 190 38.28 1.91 -12.17
C LYS A 190 39.13 0.80 -11.57
N HIS A 191 38.56 -0.09 -10.79
CA HIS A 191 39.23 -1.19 -10.11
C HIS A 191 39.09 -2.54 -10.83
N SER A 192 38.39 -2.60 -11.97
CA SER A 192 38.02 -3.85 -12.67
C SER A 192 39.17 -4.77 -12.99
N LYS A 193 40.35 -4.21 -13.30
CA LYS A 193 41.58 -5.00 -13.59
C LYS A 193 42.19 -5.65 -12.34
N LYS A 194 41.85 -5.18 -11.15
CA LYS A 194 42.37 -5.70 -9.87
C LYS A 194 41.39 -6.67 -9.20
N LEU A 195 40.14 -6.69 -9.66
CA LEU A 195 39.10 -7.57 -9.13
C LEU A 195 39.25 -8.98 -9.68
N ALA A 196 39.03 -9.98 -8.84
CA ALA A 196 38.91 -11.35 -9.30
C ALA A 196 37.72 -11.46 -10.30
N ASN A 197 37.88 -12.31 -11.33
CA ASN A 197 36.87 -12.51 -12.36
C ASN A 197 35.50 -12.84 -11.77
N LYS A 198 35.47 -13.59 -10.69
CA LYS A 198 34.23 -13.93 -9.95
C LYS A 198 33.54 -12.68 -9.40
N ALA A 199 34.26 -11.85 -8.63
CA ALA A 199 33.70 -10.62 -8.01
C ALA A 199 33.18 -9.64 -9.06
N TYR A 200 33.91 -9.49 -10.19
CA TYR A 200 33.46 -8.62 -11.28
C TYR A 200 32.22 -9.16 -12.02
N SER A 201 32.14 -10.49 -12.21
CA SER A 201 30.93 -11.11 -12.80
C SER A 201 29.70 -10.94 -11.90
N GLU A 202 29.88 -11.07 -10.60
CA GLU A 202 28.83 -10.84 -9.62
C GLU A 202 28.34 -9.39 -9.59
N PHE A 203 29.24 -8.42 -9.69
CA PHE A 203 28.86 -7.02 -9.84
C PHE A 203 28.06 -6.77 -11.13
N LYS A 204 28.43 -7.40 -12.23
CA LYS A 204 27.66 -7.32 -13.48
C LYS A 204 26.24 -7.87 -13.30
N ILE A 205 26.07 -9.02 -12.65
CA ILE A 205 24.75 -9.59 -12.35
C ILE A 205 23.96 -8.67 -11.44
N TRP A 206 24.55 -8.16 -10.37
CA TRP A 206 23.92 -7.19 -9.49
C TRP A 206 23.48 -5.93 -10.25
N SER A 207 24.27 -5.45 -11.19
CA SER A 207 23.96 -4.30 -12.04
C SER A 207 22.76 -4.58 -12.97
N LEU A 208 22.66 -5.79 -13.52
CA LEU A 208 21.50 -6.21 -14.31
C LEU A 208 20.23 -6.23 -13.45
N GLU A 209 20.32 -6.82 -12.27
CA GLU A 209 19.20 -6.86 -11.32
C GLU A 209 18.76 -5.45 -10.91
N TYR A 210 19.71 -4.57 -10.57
CA TYR A 210 19.43 -3.18 -10.24
C TYR A 210 18.65 -2.47 -11.36
N ASN A 211 19.16 -2.54 -12.60
CA ASN A 211 18.51 -1.90 -13.74
C ASN A 211 17.16 -2.54 -14.07
N TYR A 212 17.01 -3.84 -13.88
CA TYR A 212 15.72 -4.53 -14.01
C TYR A 212 14.68 -4.01 -13.02
N ARG A 213 15.04 -3.89 -11.72
CA ARG A 213 14.15 -3.32 -10.68
C ARG A 213 13.80 -1.85 -10.94
N LYS A 214 14.70 -1.09 -11.61
CA LYS A 214 14.43 0.30 -12.05
C LYS A 214 13.66 0.39 -13.38
N VAL A 215 13.11 -0.73 -13.87
CA VAL A 215 12.28 -0.79 -15.09
C VAL A 215 13.06 -0.37 -16.37
N ARG A 216 14.40 -0.43 -16.36
CA ARG A 216 15.27 -0.07 -17.47
C ARG A 216 15.52 -1.27 -18.39
N HIS A 217 14.45 -1.92 -18.81
CA HIS A 217 14.53 -3.21 -19.52
C HIS A 217 15.34 -3.17 -20.82
N LYS A 218 15.29 -2.06 -21.60
CA LYS A 218 16.16 -1.91 -22.80
C LYS A 218 17.63 -1.96 -22.44
N GLN A 219 18.02 -1.27 -21.37
CA GLN A 219 19.40 -1.23 -20.89
C GLN A 219 19.85 -2.62 -20.39
N VAL A 220 18.99 -3.32 -19.64
CA VAL A 220 19.28 -4.70 -19.19
C VAL A 220 19.55 -5.63 -20.38
N ILE A 221 18.74 -5.55 -21.44
CA ILE A 221 18.91 -6.35 -22.65
C ILE A 221 20.27 -6.06 -23.30
N GLN A 222 20.66 -4.79 -23.44
CA GLN A 222 21.95 -4.37 -24.01
C GLN A 222 23.13 -4.82 -23.14
N MET A 223 23.06 -4.57 -21.83
CA MET A 223 24.13 -4.95 -20.87
C MET A 223 24.33 -6.45 -20.84
N ALA A 224 23.27 -7.25 -20.74
CA ALA A 224 23.38 -8.70 -20.71
C ALA A 224 24.01 -9.24 -22.02
N SER A 225 23.64 -8.68 -23.17
CA SER A 225 24.20 -9.07 -24.46
C SER A 225 25.66 -8.68 -24.62
N GLY A 226 26.05 -7.50 -24.12
CA GLY A 226 27.43 -7.00 -24.22
C GLY A 226 28.37 -7.63 -23.21
N TRP A 227 27.93 -7.85 -21.98
CA TRP A 227 28.78 -8.38 -20.91
C TRP A 227 28.92 -9.90 -20.91
N PHE A 228 27.95 -10.63 -21.48
CA PHE A 228 27.87 -12.08 -21.54
C PHE A 228 27.59 -12.56 -22.98
N PRO A 229 28.51 -12.30 -23.96
CA PRO A 229 28.27 -12.58 -25.37
C PRO A 229 28.36 -14.09 -25.70
N ASN A 230 29.06 -14.88 -24.90
CA ASN A 230 29.43 -16.27 -25.23
C ASN A 230 28.24 -17.26 -25.09
N LYS A 231 27.13 -16.88 -24.49
CA LYS A 231 25.90 -17.73 -24.32
C LYS A 231 26.21 -19.15 -23.79
N ASN A 232 27.23 -19.27 -22.94
CA ASN A 232 27.52 -20.55 -22.28
C ASN A 232 26.66 -20.71 -21.05
N TYR A 233 25.45 -21.19 -21.27
CA TYR A 233 24.42 -21.31 -20.23
C TYR A 233 24.74 -22.35 -19.13
N ALA A 234 25.75 -23.19 -19.32
CA ALA A 234 26.25 -24.03 -18.25
C ALA A 234 26.98 -23.23 -17.15
N ARG A 235 27.41 -22.00 -17.45
CA ARG A 235 28.02 -21.11 -16.45
C ARG A 235 26.94 -20.32 -15.73
N PRO A 236 26.90 -20.31 -14.40
CA PRO A 236 25.82 -19.65 -13.62
C PRO A 236 25.65 -18.16 -13.94
N TYR A 237 26.74 -17.43 -14.16
CA TYR A 237 26.69 -16.01 -14.49
C TYR A 237 26.11 -15.73 -15.88
N ASP A 238 26.48 -16.52 -16.89
CA ASP A 238 25.90 -16.41 -18.23
C ASP A 238 24.39 -16.73 -18.18
N TRP A 239 24.04 -17.82 -17.48
CA TRP A 239 22.64 -18.22 -17.28
C TRP A 239 21.82 -17.11 -16.62
N ARG A 240 22.28 -16.57 -15.48
CA ARG A 240 21.60 -15.48 -14.74
C ARG A 240 21.48 -14.21 -15.59
N ALA A 241 22.52 -13.83 -16.32
CA ALA A 241 22.48 -12.66 -17.18
C ALA A 241 21.41 -12.79 -18.27
N HIS A 242 21.33 -13.97 -18.89
CA HIS A 242 20.32 -14.23 -19.91
C HIS A 242 18.90 -14.44 -19.31
N LEU A 243 18.79 -14.88 -18.06
CA LEU A 243 17.52 -14.86 -17.31
C LEU A 243 17.00 -13.43 -17.21
N TYR A 244 17.78 -12.46 -16.71
CA TYR A 244 17.37 -11.06 -16.64
C TYR A 244 17.06 -10.45 -18.02
N ARG A 245 17.77 -10.91 -19.05
CA ARG A 245 17.49 -10.51 -20.43
C ARG A 245 16.12 -11.01 -20.89
N ALA A 246 15.81 -12.29 -20.67
CA ALA A 246 14.51 -12.88 -21.01
C ALA A 246 13.37 -12.21 -20.23
N MET A 247 13.53 -12.07 -18.92
CA MET A 247 12.58 -11.35 -18.06
C MET A 247 12.32 -9.92 -18.57
N SER A 248 13.35 -9.22 -19.05
CA SER A 248 13.20 -7.87 -19.60
C SER A 248 12.43 -7.85 -20.92
N TYR A 249 12.59 -8.86 -21.78
CA TYR A 249 11.73 -9.04 -22.96
C TYR A 249 10.27 -9.32 -22.56
N THR A 250 10.04 -10.19 -21.56
CA THR A 250 8.68 -10.45 -21.01
C THR A 250 8.00 -9.18 -20.55
N LYS A 251 8.69 -8.33 -19.73
CA LYS A 251 8.13 -7.05 -19.24
C LYS A 251 7.86 -6.04 -20.36
N ARG A 252 8.58 -6.14 -21.47
CA ARG A 252 8.34 -5.34 -22.69
C ARG A 252 7.26 -5.92 -23.61
N ARG A 253 6.64 -7.06 -23.23
CA ARG A 253 5.67 -7.81 -24.03
C ARG A 253 6.24 -8.38 -25.34
N GLU A 254 7.55 -8.53 -25.40
CA GLU A 254 8.29 -9.16 -26.50
C GLU A 254 8.42 -10.67 -26.20
N HIS A 255 7.27 -11.35 -26.06
CA HIS A 255 7.18 -12.71 -25.53
C HIS A 255 7.90 -13.76 -26.36
N THR A 256 7.87 -13.65 -27.69
CA THR A 256 8.58 -14.58 -28.59
C THR A 256 10.10 -14.54 -28.39
N GLN A 257 10.66 -13.33 -28.19
CA GLN A 257 12.09 -13.17 -27.91
C GLN A 257 12.45 -13.71 -26.53
N ALA A 258 11.56 -13.54 -25.55
CA ALA A 258 11.73 -14.06 -24.20
C ALA A 258 11.72 -15.59 -24.22
N GLU A 259 10.71 -16.22 -24.83
CA GLU A 259 10.58 -17.67 -24.98
C GLU A 259 11.82 -18.30 -25.58
N ALA A 260 12.33 -17.73 -26.70
CA ALA A 260 13.53 -18.24 -27.36
C ALA A 260 14.79 -18.26 -26.47
N ILE A 261 14.83 -17.42 -25.43
CA ILE A 261 15.92 -17.43 -24.45
C ILE A 261 15.62 -18.44 -23.33
N TYR A 262 14.39 -18.43 -22.76
CA TYR A 262 14.00 -19.37 -21.71
C TYR A 262 14.18 -20.82 -22.13
N ALA A 263 13.75 -21.19 -23.34
CA ALA A 263 13.93 -22.53 -23.89
C ALA A 263 15.42 -22.97 -23.94
N LYS A 264 16.35 -22.04 -24.11
CA LYS A 264 17.80 -22.33 -24.07
C LYS A 264 18.35 -22.43 -22.66
N LEU A 265 17.71 -21.80 -21.68
CA LEU A 265 18.10 -21.84 -20.26
C LEU A 265 17.56 -23.10 -19.56
N GLU A 266 16.41 -23.60 -20.00
CA GLU A 266 15.69 -24.72 -19.39
C GLU A 266 16.56 -25.95 -19.11
N PRO A 267 17.41 -26.47 -20.05
CA PRO A 267 18.24 -27.64 -19.79
C PRO A 267 19.27 -27.48 -18.67
N TYR A 268 19.57 -26.26 -18.28
CA TYR A 268 20.59 -25.93 -17.27
C TYR A 268 20.01 -25.56 -15.90
N CYS A 269 18.69 -25.62 -15.73
CA CYS A 269 18.04 -25.28 -14.45
C CYS A 269 18.40 -26.19 -13.28
N ALA A 270 18.92 -27.39 -13.57
CA ALA A 270 19.35 -28.36 -12.56
C ALA A 270 20.74 -28.04 -11.97
N ASN A 271 21.44 -26.99 -12.45
CA ASN A 271 22.74 -26.61 -11.94
C ASN A 271 22.65 -26.17 -10.48
N GLU A 272 23.36 -26.87 -9.58
CA GLU A 272 23.36 -26.63 -8.12
C GLU A 272 23.98 -25.27 -7.73
N GLU A 273 24.76 -24.64 -8.60
CA GLU A 273 25.31 -23.30 -8.37
C GLU A 273 24.29 -22.16 -8.58
N LEU A 274 23.11 -22.48 -9.13
CA LEU A 274 22.02 -21.51 -9.26
C LEU A 274 21.27 -21.40 -7.93
N SER A 275 20.97 -20.18 -7.51
CA SER A 275 20.16 -19.97 -6.31
C SER A 275 18.71 -20.43 -6.53
N GLY A 276 18.06 -20.94 -5.46
CA GLY A 276 16.62 -21.25 -5.49
C GLY A 276 15.78 -20.07 -6.00
N SER A 277 16.13 -18.85 -5.61
CA SER A 277 15.45 -17.63 -6.07
C SER A 277 15.59 -17.38 -7.58
N ASP A 278 16.75 -17.69 -8.20
CA ASP A 278 16.92 -17.53 -9.64
C ASP A 278 16.13 -18.60 -10.41
N VAL A 279 16.12 -19.84 -9.92
CA VAL A 279 15.33 -20.94 -10.48
C VAL A 279 13.82 -20.65 -10.33
N TYR A 280 13.40 -20.13 -9.18
CA TYR A 280 12.00 -19.69 -8.97
C TYR A 280 11.58 -18.63 -10.00
N LYS A 281 12.40 -17.57 -10.18
CA LYS A 281 12.13 -16.53 -11.19
C LYS A 281 12.05 -17.10 -12.60
N PHE A 282 12.94 -18.04 -12.93
CA PHE A 282 12.95 -18.68 -14.23
C PHE A 282 11.61 -19.37 -14.53
N TYR A 283 11.15 -20.28 -13.67
CA TYR A 283 9.91 -20.99 -13.89
C TYR A 283 8.68 -20.07 -13.90
N SER A 284 8.63 -19.12 -12.96
CA SER A 284 7.51 -18.16 -12.88
C SER A 284 7.38 -17.30 -14.13
N GLU A 285 8.48 -16.72 -14.61
CA GLU A 285 8.45 -15.79 -15.74
C GLU A 285 8.39 -16.52 -17.09
N TYR A 286 8.93 -17.75 -17.18
CA TYR A 286 8.81 -18.56 -18.38
C TYR A 286 7.36 -19.06 -18.54
N ALA A 287 6.75 -19.63 -17.50
CA ALA A 287 5.36 -20.06 -17.55
C ALA A 287 4.40 -18.88 -17.86
N TYR A 288 4.64 -17.72 -17.25
CA TYR A 288 3.89 -16.50 -17.61
C TYR A 288 4.06 -16.12 -19.08
N THR A 289 5.27 -16.25 -19.64
CA THR A 289 5.55 -15.95 -21.05
C THR A 289 4.80 -16.91 -21.97
N GLU A 290 4.81 -18.21 -21.68
CA GLU A 290 4.07 -19.24 -22.44
C GLU A 290 2.55 -18.98 -22.40
N ALA A 291 2.00 -18.67 -21.21
CA ALA A 291 0.60 -18.30 -21.06
C ALA A 291 0.24 -17.03 -21.87
N ALA A 292 1.12 -16.04 -21.90
CA ALA A 292 0.94 -14.82 -22.69
C ALA A 292 0.97 -15.08 -24.22
N LEU A 293 1.66 -16.13 -24.64
CA LEU A 293 1.66 -16.64 -26.03
C LEU A 293 0.48 -17.56 -26.33
N GLY A 294 -0.41 -17.82 -25.36
CA GLY A 294 -1.55 -18.72 -25.50
C GLY A 294 -1.21 -20.23 -25.37
N LYS A 295 0.03 -20.55 -24.96
CA LYS A 295 0.53 -21.91 -24.75
C LYS A 295 0.26 -22.38 -23.33
N ASN A 296 -1.02 -22.46 -22.95
CA ASN A 296 -1.44 -22.71 -21.58
C ASN A 296 -0.96 -24.05 -21.03
N GLU A 297 -0.99 -25.11 -21.85
CA GLU A 297 -0.51 -26.43 -21.46
C GLU A 297 0.98 -26.42 -21.08
N LYS A 298 1.82 -25.75 -21.88
CA LYS A 298 3.24 -25.60 -21.57
C LYS A 298 3.47 -24.78 -20.28
N ALA A 299 2.66 -23.77 -20.05
CA ALA A 299 2.72 -23.00 -18.80
C ALA A 299 2.39 -23.87 -17.58
N ILE A 300 1.38 -24.73 -17.67
CA ILE A 300 1.01 -25.68 -16.62
C ILE A 300 2.16 -26.69 -16.38
N GLU A 301 2.72 -27.26 -17.46
CA GLU A 301 3.89 -28.16 -17.36
C GLU A 301 5.07 -27.52 -16.62
N LEU A 302 5.36 -26.25 -16.92
CA LEU A 302 6.45 -25.51 -16.26
C LEU A 302 6.16 -25.28 -14.77
N TYR A 303 4.93 -24.95 -14.40
CA TYR A 303 4.55 -24.81 -12.98
C TYR A 303 4.64 -26.15 -12.25
N LEU A 304 4.22 -27.26 -12.87
CA LEU A 304 4.33 -28.59 -12.27
C LEU A 304 5.79 -29.05 -12.16
N ALA A 305 6.63 -28.75 -13.15
CA ALA A 305 8.07 -29.01 -13.08
C ALA A 305 8.74 -28.23 -11.94
N ALA A 306 8.33 -26.96 -11.74
CA ALA A 306 8.77 -26.18 -10.61
C ALA A 306 8.29 -26.77 -9.28
N TYR A 307 7.03 -27.16 -9.17
CA TYR A 307 6.50 -27.86 -8.00
C TYR A 307 7.34 -29.07 -7.62
N GLU A 308 7.61 -29.97 -8.58
CA GLU A 308 8.44 -31.16 -8.34
C GLU A 308 9.89 -30.79 -7.92
N ARG A 309 10.44 -29.71 -8.47
CA ARG A 309 11.78 -29.22 -8.12
C ARG A 309 11.88 -28.67 -6.71
N PHE A 310 10.81 -28.00 -6.23
CA PHE A 310 10.84 -27.30 -4.94
C PHE A 310 10.28 -28.11 -3.79
N LYS A 311 9.43 -29.12 -4.01
CA LYS A 311 8.72 -29.86 -2.95
C LYS A 311 9.57 -30.47 -1.86
N ALA A 312 10.86 -30.75 -2.14
CA ALA A 312 11.78 -31.28 -1.15
C ALA A 312 12.71 -30.26 -0.49
N VAL A 313 12.72 -29.01 -0.98
CA VAL A 313 13.71 -28.01 -0.57
C VAL A 313 13.10 -26.68 -0.10
N ASP A 314 11.88 -26.36 -0.56
CA ASP A 314 11.17 -25.12 -0.24
C ASP A 314 9.65 -25.36 -0.36
N GLU A 315 9.02 -25.68 0.76
CA GLU A 315 7.60 -26.05 0.83
C GLU A 315 6.69 -24.89 0.38
N ASP A 316 7.03 -23.66 0.72
CA ASP A 316 6.24 -22.48 0.34
C ASP A 316 6.28 -22.27 -1.17
N ALA A 317 7.47 -22.32 -1.76
CA ALA A 317 7.63 -22.21 -3.22
C ALA A 317 6.90 -23.35 -3.95
N ALA A 318 6.99 -24.58 -3.45
CA ALA A 318 6.29 -25.72 -4.04
C ALA A 318 4.76 -25.53 -4.00
N GLY A 319 4.22 -25.15 -2.84
CA GLY A 319 2.79 -24.85 -2.70
C GLY A 319 2.35 -23.74 -3.65
N GLU A 320 3.16 -22.69 -3.80
CA GLU A 320 2.85 -21.62 -4.73
C GLU A 320 2.79 -22.09 -6.19
N PHE A 321 3.73 -22.91 -6.65
CA PHE A 321 3.73 -23.43 -8.01
C PHE A 321 2.58 -24.39 -8.27
N LEU A 322 2.22 -25.24 -7.32
CA LEU A 322 1.05 -26.11 -7.45
C LEU A 322 -0.24 -25.31 -7.54
N TYR A 323 -0.38 -24.25 -6.73
CA TYR A 323 -1.50 -23.32 -6.83
C TYR A 323 -1.54 -22.61 -8.20
N MET A 324 -0.38 -22.15 -8.71
CA MET A 324 -0.28 -21.52 -10.04
C MET A 324 -0.67 -22.48 -11.16
N ALA A 325 -0.26 -23.76 -11.08
CA ALA A 325 -0.67 -24.79 -12.04
C ALA A 325 -2.20 -24.98 -12.04
N ALA A 326 -2.81 -25.06 -10.85
CA ALA A 326 -4.25 -25.17 -10.68
C ALA A 326 -5.00 -23.97 -11.27
N ASP A 327 -4.55 -22.74 -10.97
CA ASP A 327 -5.19 -21.52 -11.46
C ASP A 327 -5.02 -21.37 -12.98
N MET A 328 -3.86 -21.72 -13.53
CA MET A 328 -3.63 -21.72 -14.97
C MET A 328 -4.52 -22.75 -15.69
N ALA A 329 -4.66 -23.97 -15.16
CA ALA A 329 -5.56 -24.99 -15.70
C ALA A 329 -7.02 -24.51 -15.70
N ARG A 330 -7.46 -23.86 -14.59
CA ARG A 330 -8.80 -23.25 -14.49
C ARG A 330 -9.01 -22.16 -15.55
N LEU A 331 -8.04 -21.26 -15.72
CA LEU A 331 -8.10 -20.17 -16.71
C LEU A 331 -8.06 -20.68 -18.15
N ALA A 332 -7.41 -21.82 -18.39
CA ALA A 332 -7.38 -22.51 -19.67
C ALA A 332 -8.67 -23.33 -19.96
N GLY A 333 -9.60 -23.42 -19.00
CA GLY A 333 -10.81 -24.24 -19.13
C GLY A 333 -10.59 -25.72 -18.88
N LEU A 334 -9.41 -26.16 -18.46
CA LEU A 334 -9.06 -27.54 -18.13
C LEU A 334 -9.54 -27.84 -16.69
N LEU A 335 -10.85 -27.88 -16.51
CA LEU A 335 -11.46 -27.88 -15.19
C LEU A 335 -11.19 -29.17 -14.39
N ASP A 336 -10.98 -30.32 -15.03
CA ASP A 336 -10.67 -31.59 -14.34
C ASP A 336 -9.25 -31.54 -13.75
N ASP A 337 -8.29 -31.03 -14.51
CA ASP A 337 -6.91 -30.82 -14.03
C ASP A 337 -6.87 -29.76 -12.94
N ALA A 338 -7.59 -28.65 -13.10
CA ALA A 338 -7.69 -27.60 -12.10
C ALA A 338 -8.23 -28.13 -10.77
N GLU A 339 -9.33 -28.90 -10.79
CA GLU A 339 -9.91 -29.53 -9.61
C GLU A 339 -8.91 -30.47 -8.93
N LYS A 340 -8.23 -31.32 -9.70
CA LYS A 340 -7.19 -32.24 -9.21
C LYS A 340 -6.05 -31.48 -8.52
N TYR A 341 -5.54 -30.41 -9.13
CA TYR A 341 -4.42 -29.65 -8.57
C TYR A 341 -4.83 -28.82 -7.37
N TYR A 342 -6.04 -28.22 -7.34
CA TYR A 342 -6.54 -27.54 -6.15
C TYR A 342 -6.74 -28.48 -4.98
N ARG A 343 -7.31 -29.67 -5.19
CA ARG A 343 -7.46 -30.68 -4.14
C ARG A 343 -6.09 -31.10 -3.59
N ASN A 344 -5.13 -31.40 -4.46
CA ASN A 344 -3.77 -31.72 -4.03
C ASN A 344 -3.15 -30.56 -3.22
N PHE A 345 -3.34 -29.32 -3.67
CA PHE A 345 -2.86 -28.16 -2.92
C PHE A 345 -3.52 -28.03 -1.54
N ILE A 346 -4.85 -28.19 -1.46
CA ILE A 346 -5.61 -28.10 -0.21
C ILE A 346 -5.17 -29.19 0.79
N ASP A 347 -4.93 -30.39 0.30
CA ASP A 347 -4.55 -31.55 1.13
C ASP A 347 -3.08 -31.44 1.59
N SER A 348 -2.19 -30.97 0.70
CA SER A 348 -0.74 -30.93 0.97
C SER A 348 -0.29 -29.68 1.71
N TYR A 349 -1.00 -28.54 1.59
CA TYR A 349 -0.60 -27.23 2.13
C TYR A 349 -1.71 -26.57 2.97
N PRO A 350 -2.24 -27.25 4.01
CA PRO A 350 -3.40 -26.77 4.78
C PRO A 350 -3.16 -25.47 5.56
N HIS A 351 -1.91 -25.10 5.77
CA HIS A 351 -1.52 -23.86 6.47
C HIS A 351 -1.10 -22.72 5.53
N SER A 352 -1.20 -22.92 4.23
CA SER A 352 -0.87 -21.89 3.25
C SER A 352 -1.81 -20.69 3.37
N GLY A 353 -1.25 -19.47 3.27
CA GLY A 353 -2.06 -18.25 3.18
C GLY A 353 -3.02 -18.20 1.97
N LYS A 354 -2.91 -19.17 1.04
CA LYS A 354 -3.79 -19.29 -0.14
C LYS A 354 -4.86 -20.37 0.02
N ILE A 355 -4.98 -21.01 1.19
CA ILE A 355 -5.86 -22.15 1.38
C ILE A 355 -7.34 -21.80 1.12
N GLU A 356 -7.83 -20.69 1.65
CA GLU A 356 -9.24 -20.32 1.51
C GLU A 356 -9.57 -19.88 0.08
N ILE A 357 -8.64 -19.22 -0.61
CA ILE A 357 -8.85 -18.91 -2.03
C ILE A 357 -8.82 -20.19 -2.89
N ALA A 358 -7.99 -21.17 -2.58
CA ALA A 358 -7.95 -22.44 -3.29
C ALA A 358 -9.26 -23.23 -3.08
N ARG A 359 -9.77 -23.31 -1.84
CA ARG A 359 -11.08 -23.89 -1.52
C ARG A 359 -12.21 -23.22 -2.30
N PHE A 360 -12.19 -21.88 -2.33
CA PHE A 360 -13.18 -21.12 -3.08
C PHE A 360 -13.08 -21.37 -4.60
N LEU A 361 -11.89 -21.43 -5.17
CA LEU A 361 -11.73 -21.70 -6.61
C LEU A 361 -12.10 -23.14 -6.97
N ASN A 362 -11.91 -24.10 -6.04
CA ASN A 362 -12.42 -25.45 -6.20
C ASN A 362 -13.96 -25.48 -6.18
N PHE A 363 -14.60 -24.78 -5.23
CA PHE A 363 -16.05 -24.53 -5.25
C PHE A 363 -16.50 -23.92 -6.59
N TRP A 364 -15.77 -22.93 -7.10
CA TRP A 364 -16.10 -22.20 -8.33
C TRP A 364 -16.15 -23.13 -9.55
N ILE A 365 -15.31 -24.16 -9.60
CA ILE A 365 -15.33 -25.19 -10.63
C ILE A 365 -16.65 -25.97 -10.59
N ASP A 366 -17.08 -26.41 -9.42
CA ASP A 366 -18.34 -27.15 -9.25
C ASP A 366 -19.56 -26.26 -9.58
N TYR A 367 -19.52 -24.99 -9.20
CA TYR A 367 -20.55 -24.02 -9.56
C TYR A 367 -20.68 -23.86 -11.09
N LYS A 368 -19.56 -23.67 -11.79
CA LYS A 368 -19.56 -23.56 -13.28
C LYS A 368 -20.01 -24.81 -13.99
N ARG A 369 -19.88 -25.99 -13.37
CA ARG A 369 -20.38 -27.28 -13.88
C ARG A 369 -21.85 -27.56 -13.52
N GLY A 370 -22.51 -26.67 -12.78
CA GLY A 370 -23.87 -26.89 -12.30
C GLY A 370 -23.99 -27.94 -11.19
N LYS A 371 -22.86 -28.36 -10.56
CA LYS A 371 -22.85 -29.30 -9.43
C LYS A 371 -23.19 -28.57 -8.12
N PHE A 372 -24.35 -27.92 -8.06
CA PHE A 372 -24.70 -26.99 -6.99
C PHE A 372 -24.71 -27.62 -5.60
N LYS A 373 -25.12 -28.90 -5.46
CA LYS A 373 -25.09 -29.58 -4.15
C LYS A 373 -23.67 -29.81 -3.62
N ASP A 374 -22.71 -30.11 -4.49
CA ASP A 374 -21.33 -30.30 -4.08
C ASP A 374 -20.67 -28.94 -3.81
N ALA A 375 -20.95 -27.94 -4.63
CA ALA A 375 -20.59 -26.52 -4.39
C ALA A 375 -21.08 -26.02 -3.04
N GLN A 376 -22.33 -26.33 -2.64
CA GLN A 376 -22.91 -25.95 -1.36
C GLN A 376 -22.15 -26.57 -0.17
N LYS A 377 -21.70 -27.82 -0.27
CA LYS A 377 -20.90 -28.51 0.78
C LYS A 377 -19.54 -27.82 1.00
N ILE A 378 -18.86 -27.44 -0.10
CA ILE A 378 -17.57 -26.75 -0.01
C ILE A 378 -17.75 -25.38 0.69
N LEU A 379 -18.77 -24.60 0.28
CA LEU A 379 -19.07 -23.32 0.91
C LEU A 379 -19.39 -23.45 2.39
N SER A 380 -20.21 -24.45 2.77
CA SER A 380 -20.51 -24.74 4.18
C SER A 380 -19.23 -25.01 5.00
N SER A 381 -18.27 -25.73 4.41
CA SER A 381 -16.99 -26.00 5.08
C SER A 381 -16.16 -24.73 5.30
N ILE A 382 -16.16 -23.79 4.33
CA ILE A 382 -15.48 -22.50 4.48
C ILE A 382 -16.17 -21.64 5.55
N ILE A 383 -17.49 -21.56 5.53
CA ILE A 383 -18.29 -20.81 6.50
C ILE A 383 -18.01 -21.31 7.93
N SER A 384 -18.03 -22.64 8.13
CA SER A 384 -17.77 -23.24 9.44
C SER A 384 -16.34 -23.07 9.96
N ALA A 385 -15.37 -22.90 9.05
CA ALA A 385 -13.95 -22.76 9.39
C ALA A 385 -13.52 -21.31 9.63
N THR A 386 -14.37 -20.32 9.31
CA THR A 386 -14.02 -18.90 9.28
C THR A 386 -14.94 -18.06 10.17
N ASN A 387 -14.46 -16.90 10.64
CA ASN A 387 -15.22 -15.96 11.45
C ASN A 387 -16.07 -15.04 10.53
N GLU A 388 -17.27 -14.64 10.97
CA GLU A 388 -18.21 -13.77 10.23
C GLU A 388 -17.59 -12.47 9.69
N MET A 389 -16.65 -11.88 10.40
CA MET A 389 -15.94 -10.67 9.95
C MET A 389 -14.85 -10.95 8.91
N ASN A 390 -14.48 -12.21 8.70
CA ASN A 390 -13.49 -12.61 7.71
C ASN A 390 -14.04 -12.44 6.29
N TYR A 391 -13.21 -11.92 5.39
CA TYR A 391 -13.56 -11.74 3.99
C TYR A 391 -13.99 -13.06 3.30
N ASP A 392 -13.30 -14.18 3.61
CA ASP A 392 -13.60 -15.48 2.99
C ASP A 392 -14.92 -16.05 3.50
N HIS A 393 -15.28 -15.80 4.76
CA HIS A 393 -16.61 -16.11 5.30
C HIS A 393 -17.70 -15.34 4.55
N GLN A 394 -17.56 -14.03 4.42
CA GLN A 394 -18.52 -13.18 3.71
C GLN A 394 -18.69 -13.61 2.26
N ARG A 395 -17.57 -13.94 1.59
CA ARG A 395 -17.58 -14.47 0.22
C ARG A 395 -18.32 -15.80 0.14
N ALA A 396 -18.00 -16.74 1.00
CA ALA A 396 -18.63 -18.05 1.02
C ALA A 396 -20.13 -17.97 1.32
N THR A 397 -20.54 -17.11 2.27
CA THR A 397 -21.95 -16.90 2.64
C THR A 397 -22.74 -16.29 1.49
N TYR A 398 -22.20 -15.27 0.80
CA TYR A 398 -22.83 -14.69 -0.38
C TYR A 398 -23.03 -15.75 -1.49
N TRP A 399 -21.99 -16.50 -1.80
CA TRP A 399 -22.08 -17.53 -2.85
C TRP A 399 -22.92 -18.73 -2.43
N PHE A 400 -23.07 -19.00 -1.13
CA PHE A 400 -24.02 -19.99 -0.63
C PHE A 400 -25.46 -19.57 -0.96
N ALA A 401 -25.81 -18.28 -0.76
CA ALA A 401 -27.10 -17.76 -1.17
C ALA A 401 -27.31 -17.87 -2.69
N ARG A 402 -26.28 -17.57 -3.50
CA ARG A 402 -26.33 -17.76 -4.96
C ARG A 402 -26.56 -19.22 -5.37
N VAL A 403 -25.95 -20.16 -4.68
CA VAL A 403 -26.16 -21.60 -4.91
C VAL A 403 -27.57 -22.02 -4.49
N ALA A 404 -28.09 -21.52 -3.36
CA ALA A 404 -29.44 -21.77 -2.92
C ALA A 404 -30.48 -21.28 -3.96
N GLU A 405 -30.27 -20.10 -4.58
CA GLU A 405 -31.10 -19.65 -5.71
C GLU A 405 -31.10 -20.65 -6.87
N LYS A 406 -29.93 -21.19 -7.26
CA LYS A 406 -29.80 -22.16 -8.35
C LYS A 406 -30.46 -23.52 -8.01
N LEU A 407 -30.56 -23.84 -6.71
CA LEU A 407 -31.26 -25.04 -6.20
C LEU A 407 -32.76 -24.80 -6.02
N GLY A 408 -33.27 -23.57 -6.20
CA GLY A 408 -34.69 -23.23 -6.02
C GLY A 408 -35.04 -22.89 -4.56
N GLU A 409 -34.06 -22.84 -3.66
CA GLU A 409 -34.21 -22.52 -2.22
C GLU A 409 -34.26 -21.00 -1.98
N LYS A 410 -35.23 -20.32 -2.59
CA LYS A 410 -35.29 -18.86 -2.65
C LYS A 410 -35.39 -18.20 -1.28
N ASP A 411 -36.15 -18.78 -0.36
CA ASP A 411 -36.34 -18.20 0.98
C ASP A 411 -34.99 -18.20 1.75
N VAL A 412 -34.24 -19.30 1.68
CA VAL A 412 -32.91 -19.41 2.27
C VAL A 412 -31.95 -18.37 1.67
N ALA A 413 -31.96 -18.19 0.35
CA ALA A 413 -31.13 -17.21 -0.32
C ALA A 413 -31.48 -15.78 0.14
N ASN A 414 -32.76 -15.46 0.24
CA ASN A 414 -33.27 -14.16 0.65
C ASN A 414 -32.87 -13.81 2.10
N ASP A 415 -33.04 -14.76 3.02
CA ASP A 415 -32.63 -14.59 4.42
C ASP A 415 -31.15 -14.27 4.54
N ILE A 416 -30.29 -14.99 3.80
CA ILE A 416 -28.84 -14.78 3.78
C ILE A 416 -28.48 -13.41 3.16
N TYR A 417 -29.13 -13.00 2.07
CA TYR A 417 -28.89 -11.66 1.50
C TYR A 417 -29.25 -10.55 2.47
N CYS A 418 -30.40 -10.66 3.14
CA CYS A 418 -30.80 -9.70 4.14
C CYS A 418 -29.86 -9.68 5.34
N GLU A 419 -29.41 -10.83 5.79
CA GLU A 419 -28.43 -10.94 6.89
C GLU A 419 -27.10 -10.25 6.55
N LEU A 420 -26.51 -10.55 5.37
CA LEU A 420 -25.29 -9.91 4.90
C LEU A 420 -25.46 -8.40 4.73
N ALA A 421 -26.54 -7.97 4.10
CA ALA A 421 -26.85 -6.55 3.91
C ALA A 421 -27.00 -5.81 5.25
N ALA A 422 -27.59 -6.45 6.25
CA ALA A 422 -27.77 -5.87 7.57
C ALA A 422 -26.47 -5.84 8.39
N LYS A 423 -25.71 -6.95 8.43
CA LYS A 423 -24.52 -7.08 9.29
C LYS A 423 -23.28 -6.38 8.76
N ILE A 424 -23.06 -6.39 7.44
CA ILE A 424 -21.84 -5.89 6.81
C ILE A 424 -22.09 -4.99 5.57
N PRO A 425 -23.02 -4.02 5.70
CA PRO A 425 -23.50 -3.23 4.55
C PRO A 425 -22.41 -2.43 3.83
N ALA A 426 -21.33 -2.07 4.51
CA ALA A 426 -20.18 -1.34 3.97
C ALA A 426 -19.05 -2.26 3.47
N SER A 427 -19.40 -3.47 3.01
CA SER A 427 -18.48 -4.43 2.39
C SER A 427 -18.87 -4.73 0.95
N PHE A 428 -17.98 -5.36 0.19
CA PHE A 428 -18.28 -5.81 -1.17
C PHE A 428 -19.49 -6.75 -1.19
N TYR A 429 -19.45 -7.84 -0.42
CA TYR A 429 -20.52 -8.83 -0.43
C TYR A 429 -21.80 -8.34 0.25
N GLY A 430 -21.72 -7.46 1.26
CA GLY A 430 -22.87 -6.83 1.87
C GLY A 430 -23.64 -5.93 0.91
N SER A 431 -22.92 -5.09 0.13
CA SER A 431 -23.54 -4.24 -0.89
C SER A 431 -24.12 -5.04 -2.07
N PHE A 432 -23.47 -6.14 -2.48
CA PHE A 432 -24.01 -7.05 -3.50
C PHE A 432 -25.25 -7.79 -2.99
N ALA A 433 -25.24 -8.22 -1.73
CA ALA A 433 -26.42 -8.84 -1.10
C ALA A 433 -27.61 -7.85 -1.01
N ALA A 434 -27.36 -6.59 -0.62
CA ALA A 434 -28.37 -5.53 -0.64
C ALA A 434 -28.96 -5.33 -2.05
N GLY A 435 -28.10 -5.29 -3.08
CA GLY A 435 -28.53 -5.20 -4.47
C GLY A 435 -29.37 -6.42 -4.92
N ARG A 436 -29.05 -7.63 -4.46
CA ARG A 436 -29.86 -8.84 -4.73
C ARG A 436 -31.23 -8.77 -4.07
N ALA A 437 -31.29 -8.37 -2.79
CA ALA A 437 -32.54 -8.20 -2.09
C ALA A 437 -33.42 -7.15 -2.78
N MET A 438 -32.86 -5.99 -3.15
CA MET A 438 -33.58 -4.92 -3.85
C MET A 438 -34.09 -5.40 -5.21
N SER A 439 -33.28 -6.10 -5.99
CA SER A 439 -33.68 -6.65 -7.29
C SER A 439 -34.80 -7.69 -7.18
N GLY A 440 -34.86 -8.40 -6.06
CA GLY A 440 -35.90 -9.38 -5.73
C GLY A 440 -37.16 -8.76 -5.09
N ASN A 441 -37.22 -7.45 -4.89
CA ASN A 441 -38.25 -6.77 -4.11
C ASN A 441 -38.41 -7.34 -2.69
N ILE A 442 -37.29 -7.67 -2.04
CA ILE A 442 -37.28 -8.26 -0.70
C ILE A 442 -37.13 -7.15 0.33
N GLU A 443 -38.02 -7.10 1.30
CA GLU A 443 -37.90 -6.21 2.46
C GLU A 443 -36.95 -6.82 3.48
N CYS A 444 -35.74 -6.27 3.60
CA CYS A 444 -34.79 -6.67 4.62
C CYS A 444 -34.95 -5.84 5.89
N PRO A 445 -34.61 -6.38 7.09
CA PRO A 445 -34.48 -5.60 8.30
C PRO A 445 -33.55 -4.42 8.12
N GLU A 446 -33.78 -3.33 8.89
CA GLU A 446 -32.88 -2.18 8.88
C GLU A 446 -31.44 -2.60 9.14
N SER A 447 -30.50 -1.99 8.39
CA SER A 447 -29.10 -2.31 8.52
C SER A 447 -28.57 -1.97 9.93
N SER A 448 -27.60 -2.73 10.41
CA SER A 448 -26.90 -2.47 11.67
C SER A 448 -26.02 -1.21 11.63
N LEU A 449 -25.99 -0.50 10.48
CA LEU A 449 -25.32 0.79 10.39
C LEU A 449 -26.00 1.80 11.31
N ARG A 450 -25.33 2.11 12.42
CA ARG A 450 -25.87 3.04 13.40
C ARG A 450 -25.49 4.47 13.03
N THR A 451 -26.50 5.30 12.87
CA THR A 451 -26.34 6.75 12.63
C THR A 451 -25.96 7.52 13.90
N ASP A 452 -26.22 6.92 15.08
CA ASP A 452 -26.23 7.63 16.36
C ASP A 452 -25.26 7.08 17.43
N ASP A 453 -24.32 6.20 17.07
CA ASP A 453 -23.31 5.73 18.03
C ASP A 453 -22.36 6.88 18.37
N LYS A 454 -22.65 7.55 19.48
CA LYS A 454 -21.68 8.43 20.15
C LYS A 454 -20.54 7.54 20.63
N ALA A 455 -19.39 7.69 20.02
CA ALA A 455 -18.18 7.03 20.48
C ALA A 455 -17.92 7.49 21.92
N LYS A 456 -18.05 6.57 22.87
CA LYS A 456 -17.62 6.81 24.24
C LYS A 456 -16.16 6.43 24.33
N PHE A 457 -15.29 7.41 24.25
CA PHE A 457 -13.88 7.22 24.59
C PHE A 457 -13.77 7.22 26.11
N HIS A 458 -13.06 6.23 26.64
CA HIS A 458 -12.64 6.28 28.03
C HIS A 458 -11.62 7.40 28.21
N ASP A 459 -11.60 8.00 29.39
CA ASP A 459 -10.78 9.13 29.79
C ASP A 459 -9.30 8.66 29.98
N ASP A 460 -8.69 8.20 28.91
CA ASP A 460 -7.31 7.75 28.92
C ASP A 460 -6.40 8.98 28.73
N THR A 461 -5.37 9.06 29.55
CA THR A 461 -4.32 10.06 29.39
C THR A 461 -3.59 9.84 28.07
N MET A 462 -3.46 10.88 27.26
CA MET A 462 -2.71 10.81 26.01
C MET A 462 -1.23 10.50 26.26
N LEU A 463 -0.62 9.81 25.30
CA LEU A 463 0.83 9.63 25.29
C LEU A 463 1.55 10.97 25.19
N PRO A 464 2.73 11.13 25.85
CA PRO A 464 3.58 12.32 25.68
C PRO A 464 3.89 12.62 24.20
N GLU A 465 4.07 11.60 23.38
CA GLU A 465 4.32 11.72 21.94
C GLU A 465 3.14 12.37 21.21
N THR A 466 1.91 12.06 21.60
CA THR A 466 0.70 12.70 21.06
C THR A 466 0.59 14.14 21.51
N GLU A 467 0.93 14.45 22.74
CA GLU A 467 0.95 15.83 23.24
C GLU A 467 1.99 16.68 22.51
N TRP A 468 3.16 16.13 22.15
CA TRP A 468 4.12 16.79 21.27
C TRP A 468 3.53 17.09 19.88
N VAL A 469 2.73 16.16 19.32
CA VAL A 469 2.03 16.39 18.05
C VAL A 469 1.04 17.55 18.18
N VAL A 470 0.22 17.57 19.24
CA VAL A 470 -0.75 18.67 19.48
C VAL A 470 -0.02 20.02 19.66
N ALA A 471 1.06 20.05 20.44
CA ALA A 471 1.86 21.29 20.65
C ALA A 471 2.43 21.81 19.33
N ALA A 472 2.91 20.92 18.44
CA ALA A 472 3.37 21.30 17.11
C ALA A 472 2.22 21.88 16.25
N MET A 473 1.03 21.30 16.32
CA MET A 473 -0.17 21.81 15.60
C MET A 473 -0.58 23.22 16.10
N VAL A 474 -0.45 23.50 17.40
CA VAL A 474 -0.73 24.83 17.98
C VAL A 474 0.15 25.90 17.33
N THR A 475 1.40 25.59 16.98
CA THR A 475 2.31 26.55 16.30
C THR A 475 1.94 26.86 14.86
N SER A 476 0.96 26.19 14.29
CA SER A 476 0.53 26.31 12.87
C SER A 476 1.61 25.96 11.83
N ASP A 477 2.72 25.36 12.26
CA ASP A 477 3.81 24.93 11.37
C ASP A 477 3.58 23.52 10.86
N LYS A 478 3.06 23.41 9.62
CA LYS A 478 2.79 22.12 8.99
C LYS A 478 4.05 21.25 8.83
N ASN A 479 5.22 21.86 8.59
CA ASN A 479 6.45 21.09 8.44
C ASN A 479 6.90 20.51 9.78
N MET A 480 6.82 21.31 10.83
CA MET A 480 7.12 20.84 12.19
C MET A 480 6.13 19.76 12.62
N THR A 481 4.83 19.97 12.43
CA THR A 481 3.80 18.97 12.72
C THR A 481 4.07 17.66 11.97
N ALA A 482 4.42 17.72 10.69
CA ALA A 482 4.73 16.53 9.89
C ALA A 482 5.96 15.77 10.42
N LYS A 483 7.00 16.48 10.86
CA LYS A 483 8.22 15.87 11.43
C LYS A 483 7.94 15.22 12.78
N VAL A 484 7.28 15.91 13.68
CA VAL A 484 6.91 15.40 15.01
C VAL A 484 6.03 14.17 14.86
N LEU A 485 5.01 14.26 14.02
CA LEU A 485 4.10 13.16 13.75
C LEU A 485 4.82 11.94 13.15
N LYS A 486 5.76 12.13 12.23
CA LYS A 486 6.55 11.04 11.65
C LYS A 486 7.34 10.26 12.72
N ASN A 487 7.88 10.98 13.71
CA ASN A 487 8.63 10.37 14.81
C ASN A 487 7.71 9.67 15.82
N ALA A 488 6.56 10.27 16.12
CA ALA A 488 5.58 9.75 17.08
C ALA A 488 4.73 8.59 16.53
N ALA A 489 4.48 8.55 15.22
CA ALA A 489 3.47 7.66 14.63
C ALA A 489 3.67 6.18 14.94
N LYS A 490 4.91 5.69 14.99
CA LYS A 490 5.19 4.28 15.31
C LYS A 490 4.83 3.94 16.77
N ILE A 491 5.15 4.84 17.69
CA ILE A 491 4.84 4.69 19.12
C ILE A 491 3.32 4.77 19.33
N ILE A 492 2.68 5.75 18.70
CA ILE A 492 1.21 5.90 18.74
C ILE A 492 0.51 4.66 18.19
N ASP A 493 1.01 4.07 17.10
CA ASP A 493 0.42 2.85 16.53
C ASP A 493 0.59 1.63 17.44
N SER A 494 1.71 1.49 18.14
CA SER A 494 2.01 0.34 19.01
C SER A 494 1.46 0.48 20.43
N GLU A 495 1.53 1.67 21.05
CA GLU A 495 1.25 1.91 22.46
C GLU A 495 0.06 2.84 22.70
N GLY A 496 -0.37 3.60 21.66
CA GLY A 496 -1.39 4.63 21.79
C GLY A 496 -2.78 4.07 22.07
N ALA A 497 -3.54 4.78 22.90
CA ALA A 497 -4.97 4.60 23.05
C ALA A 497 -5.71 5.06 21.78
N GLU A 498 -7.03 4.88 21.75
CA GLU A 498 -7.84 5.34 20.60
C GLU A 498 -7.72 6.85 20.37
N ILE A 499 -7.68 7.63 21.46
CA ILE A 499 -7.53 9.09 21.39
C ILE A 499 -6.22 9.49 20.73
N ASP A 500 -5.10 8.82 21.04
CA ASP A 500 -3.80 9.11 20.44
C ASP A 500 -3.84 8.91 18.92
N ARG A 501 -4.46 7.81 18.46
CA ARG A 501 -4.61 7.50 17.04
C ARG A 501 -5.52 8.50 16.32
N LEU A 502 -6.60 8.94 16.96
CA LEU A 502 -7.52 9.95 16.39
C LEU A 502 -6.82 11.30 16.23
N VAL A 503 -6.12 11.77 17.26
CA VAL A 503 -5.34 13.01 17.21
C VAL A 503 -4.24 12.93 16.16
N ALA A 504 -3.49 11.83 16.12
CA ALA A 504 -2.45 11.63 15.12
C ALA A 504 -3.00 11.54 13.69
N SER A 505 -4.16 10.91 13.50
CA SER A 505 -4.85 10.88 12.20
C SER A 505 -5.29 12.27 11.77
N TYR A 506 -5.87 13.05 12.68
CA TYR A 506 -6.25 14.43 12.40
C TYR A 506 -5.01 15.28 12.04
N ALA A 507 -3.93 15.17 12.82
CA ALA A 507 -2.67 15.85 12.53
C ALA A 507 -2.12 15.48 11.14
N ALA A 508 -2.19 14.19 10.77
CA ALA A 508 -1.78 13.73 9.45
C ALA A 508 -2.59 14.37 8.32
N LYS A 509 -3.91 14.53 8.50
CA LYS A 509 -4.76 15.24 7.52
C LYS A 509 -4.37 16.71 7.39
N THR A 510 -4.10 17.42 8.49
CA THR A 510 -3.72 18.84 8.46
C THR A 510 -2.42 19.09 7.69
N VAL A 511 -1.53 18.12 7.62
CA VAL A 511 -0.29 18.18 6.83
C VAL A 511 -0.39 17.48 5.47
N ASN A 512 -1.61 17.16 5.02
CA ASN A 512 -1.92 16.49 3.75
C ASN A 512 -1.31 15.08 3.61
N ASN A 513 -1.02 14.40 4.73
CA ASN A 513 -0.56 13.01 4.72
C ASN A 513 -1.73 12.04 4.95
N HIS A 514 -2.62 11.94 3.96
CA HIS A 514 -3.84 11.14 4.03
C HIS A 514 -3.55 9.63 4.16
N THR A 515 -2.43 9.17 3.59
CA THR A 515 -1.96 7.78 3.73
C THR A 515 -1.66 7.42 5.18
N LEU A 516 -0.93 8.28 5.89
CA LEU A 516 -0.63 8.08 7.30
C LEU A 516 -1.89 8.15 8.15
N ALA A 517 -2.76 9.13 7.89
CA ALA A 517 -4.06 9.27 8.56
C ALA A 517 -4.90 7.98 8.51
N ALA A 518 -5.02 7.40 7.31
CA ALA A 518 -5.77 6.16 7.12
C ALA A 518 -5.10 4.94 7.76
N ASN A 519 -3.76 4.87 7.75
CA ASN A 519 -3.01 3.74 8.30
C ASN A 519 -3.06 3.70 9.83
N ILE A 520 -2.92 4.83 10.50
CA ILE A 520 -3.00 4.93 11.97
C ILE A 520 -4.34 4.39 12.49
N LEU A 521 -5.44 4.61 11.76
CA LEU A 521 -6.78 4.17 12.17
C LEU A 521 -7.08 2.69 11.89
N LYS A 522 -6.18 1.96 11.21
CA LYS A 522 -6.40 0.52 10.95
C LYS A 522 -6.39 -0.33 12.22
N SER A 523 -5.62 0.07 13.21
CA SER A 523 -5.43 -0.64 14.47
C SER A 523 -6.52 -0.34 15.52
N ILE A 524 -7.46 0.57 15.24
CA ILE A 524 -8.60 0.82 16.13
C ILE A 524 -9.61 -0.32 15.97
N SER A 525 -9.74 -1.15 17.02
CA SER A 525 -10.62 -2.33 17.03
C SER A 525 -11.98 -2.09 17.70
N ASN A 526 -12.08 -1.07 18.57
CA ASN A 526 -13.26 -0.86 19.41
C ASN A 526 -14.35 0.02 18.80
N PHE A 527 -14.10 0.66 17.66
CA PHE A 527 -15.17 1.27 16.90
C PHE A 527 -16.10 0.18 16.38
N SER A 528 -17.38 0.31 16.65
CA SER A 528 -18.36 -0.46 15.91
C SER A 528 -18.07 -0.27 14.43
N ALA A 529 -17.70 -1.35 13.72
CA ALA A 529 -17.39 -1.34 12.28
C ALA A 529 -18.58 -0.86 11.41
N THR A 530 -19.63 -0.40 12.06
CA THR A 530 -20.90 0.08 11.50
C THR A 530 -21.14 1.58 11.78
N SER A 531 -20.26 2.26 12.57
CA SER A 531 -20.41 3.68 12.88
C SER A 531 -20.05 4.59 11.71
N LYS A 532 -20.92 5.54 11.39
CA LYS A 532 -20.68 6.55 10.34
C LYS A 532 -19.45 7.41 10.65
N GLU A 533 -19.21 7.74 11.91
CA GLU A 533 -18.04 8.52 12.34
C GLU A 533 -16.71 7.75 12.11
N TYR A 534 -16.72 6.45 12.41
CA TYR A 534 -15.57 5.60 12.09
C TYR A 534 -15.24 5.61 10.58
N PHE A 535 -16.27 5.49 9.74
CA PHE A 535 -16.04 5.55 8.30
C PHE A 535 -15.55 6.92 7.85
N LYS A 536 -16.09 8.03 8.35
CA LYS A 536 -15.63 9.39 8.03
C LYS A 536 -14.15 9.61 8.40
N LEU A 537 -13.73 9.12 9.55
CA LEU A 537 -12.33 9.21 9.97
C LEU A 537 -11.42 8.39 9.07
N ARG A 538 -11.80 7.15 8.78
CA ARG A 538 -11.00 6.19 8.01
C ARG A 538 -11.03 6.45 6.50
N TYR A 539 -12.13 6.96 5.98
CA TYR A 539 -12.34 7.26 4.56
C TYR A 539 -12.25 8.77 4.32
N THR A 540 -11.02 9.22 4.25
CA THR A 540 -10.72 10.63 4.00
C THR A 540 -11.32 11.10 2.68
N VAL A 541 -11.94 12.30 2.71
CA VAL A 541 -12.34 13.07 1.54
C VAL A 541 -11.33 14.20 1.38
N ALA A 542 -10.48 14.13 0.37
CA ALA A 542 -9.49 15.15 0.05
C ALA A 542 -9.73 15.71 -1.34
N PHE A 543 -9.41 16.97 -1.55
CA PHE A 543 -9.65 17.69 -2.82
C PHE A 543 -11.14 17.66 -3.22
N GLU A 544 -12.04 17.82 -2.22
CA GLU A 544 -13.47 17.66 -2.40
C GLU A 544 -14.02 18.65 -3.43
N GLU A 545 -13.73 19.93 -3.27
CA GLU A 545 -14.22 20.98 -4.16
C GLU A 545 -13.80 20.76 -5.61
N GLU A 546 -12.52 20.42 -5.82
CA GLU A 546 -11.98 20.17 -7.14
C GLU A 546 -12.56 18.92 -7.78
N ILE A 547 -12.72 17.85 -7.01
CA ILE A 547 -13.33 16.61 -7.49
C ILE A 547 -14.80 16.84 -7.84
N LEU A 548 -15.58 17.48 -6.96
CA LEU A 548 -16.99 17.77 -7.21
C LEU A 548 -17.20 18.62 -8.46
N ALA A 549 -16.39 19.69 -8.63
CA ALA A 549 -16.49 20.56 -9.80
C ALA A 549 -16.23 19.81 -11.13
N HIS A 550 -15.25 18.90 -11.16
CA HIS A 550 -14.97 18.10 -12.35
C HIS A 550 -15.99 16.97 -12.55
N CYS A 551 -16.52 16.41 -11.48
CA CYS A 551 -17.57 15.38 -11.54
C CYS A 551 -18.87 15.95 -12.12
N ASP A 552 -19.27 17.15 -11.73
CA ASP A 552 -20.41 17.86 -12.27
C ASP A 552 -20.21 18.17 -13.78
N PHE A 553 -19.00 18.65 -14.15
CA PHE A 553 -18.67 18.98 -15.54
C PHE A 553 -18.68 17.76 -16.47
N TYR A 554 -18.20 16.59 -16.02
CA TYR A 554 -18.09 15.38 -16.85
C TYR A 554 -19.22 14.37 -16.64
N ASP A 555 -20.20 14.67 -15.80
CA ASP A 555 -21.35 13.80 -15.45
C ASP A 555 -20.90 12.42 -14.95
N VAL A 556 -20.12 12.41 -13.87
CA VAL A 556 -19.66 11.18 -13.21
C VAL A 556 -19.81 11.25 -11.69
N SER A 557 -20.20 10.14 -11.06
CA SER A 557 -20.38 10.07 -9.60
C SER A 557 -19.11 10.46 -8.85
N PRO A 558 -19.13 11.47 -7.95
CA PRO A 558 -17.98 11.81 -7.12
C PRO A 558 -17.58 10.66 -6.18
N ILE A 559 -18.55 9.86 -5.71
CA ILE A 559 -18.29 8.67 -4.90
C ILE A 559 -17.36 7.69 -5.64
N PHE A 560 -17.57 7.52 -6.95
CA PHE A 560 -16.70 6.67 -7.76
C PHE A 560 -15.28 7.23 -7.85
N VAL A 561 -15.15 8.53 -8.05
CA VAL A 561 -13.83 9.19 -8.12
C VAL A 561 -13.09 9.07 -6.78
N PHE A 562 -13.75 9.34 -5.64
CA PHE A 562 -13.15 9.13 -4.32
C PHE A 562 -12.73 7.68 -4.09
N SER A 563 -13.54 6.72 -4.56
CA SER A 563 -13.25 5.28 -4.42
C SER A 563 -11.98 4.88 -5.19
N ILE A 564 -11.81 5.41 -6.39
CA ILE A 564 -10.61 5.20 -7.20
C ILE A 564 -9.39 5.91 -6.58
N ALA A 565 -9.49 7.19 -6.23
CA ALA A 565 -8.38 7.94 -5.63
C ALA A 565 -7.86 7.27 -4.36
N ARG A 566 -8.77 6.78 -3.51
CA ARG A 566 -8.41 6.00 -2.32
C ARG A 566 -7.69 4.70 -2.68
N GLN A 567 -8.17 3.95 -3.67
CA GLN A 567 -7.59 2.68 -4.06
C GLN A 567 -6.24 2.85 -4.74
N GLU A 568 -6.06 3.90 -5.53
CA GLU A 568 -4.85 4.15 -6.31
C GLU A 568 -3.68 4.70 -5.48
N SER A 569 -3.93 5.71 -4.67
CA SER A 569 -2.84 6.43 -3.98
C SER A 569 -3.11 6.73 -2.51
N LEU A 570 -4.28 6.45 -1.97
CA LEU A 570 -4.75 7.04 -0.69
C LEU A 570 -4.62 8.58 -0.69
N PHE A 571 -4.96 9.20 -1.82
CA PHE A 571 -4.86 10.64 -2.07
C PHE A 571 -3.43 11.21 -2.04
N ASP A 572 -2.39 10.39 -2.26
CA ASP A 572 -1.00 10.88 -2.41
C ASP A 572 -0.78 11.42 -3.82
N THR A 573 -0.57 12.74 -3.91
CA THR A 573 -0.32 13.44 -5.17
C THR A 573 1.05 13.16 -5.76
N SER A 574 2.00 12.68 -4.94
CA SER A 574 3.37 12.38 -5.34
C SER A 574 3.58 10.91 -5.73
N ALA A 575 2.56 10.06 -5.56
CA ALA A 575 2.66 8.63 -5.80
C ALA A 575 3.07 8.30 -7.24
N ILE A 576 4.04 7.40 -7.39
CA ILE A 576 4.48 6.87 -8.68
C ILE A 576 4.55 5.34 -8.56
N SER A 577 3.77 4.63 -9.38
CA SER A 577 3.75 3.18 -9.37
C SER A 577 4.95 2.58 -10.14
N SER A 578 5.18 1.27 -9.96
CA SER A 578 6.16 0.50 -10.74
C SER A 578 5.86 0.49 -12.25
N SER A 579 4.60 0.70 -12.63
CA SER A 579 4.16 0.82 -14.03
C SER A 579 4.16 2.26 -14.54
N TYR A 580 4.74 3.19 -13.76
CA TYR A 580 4.84 4.61 -14.10
C TYR A 580 3.49 5.34 -14.19
N ALA A 581 2.50 4.88 -13.41
CA ALA A 581 1.28 5.63 -13.17
C ALA A 581 1.54 6.69 -12.07
N ILE A 582 0.96 7.90 -12.20
CA ILE A 582 1.39 9.09 -11.47
C ILE A 582 0.23 9.79 -10.78
N GLY A 583 0.47 10.20 -9.54
CA GLY A 583 -0.35 11.13 -8.77
C GLY A 583 -1.61 10.52 -8.19
N LEU A 584 -2.54 11.39 -7.79
CA LEU A 584 -3.75 11.09 -7.03
C LEU A 584 -4.57 9.93 -7.60
N LEU A 585 -4.85 9.97 -8.90
CA LEU A 585 -5.62 8.96 -9.64
C LEU A 585 -4.73 8.00 -10.43
N GLN A 586 -3.40 7.98 -10.20
CA GLN A 586 -2.45 7.06 -10.85
C GLN A 586 -2.62 7.00 -12.38
N LEU A 587 -2.60 8.16 -13.03
CA LEU A 587 -2.71 8.23 -14.49
C LEU A 587 -1.41 7.82 -15.17
N LEU A 588 -1.54 7.00 -16.21
CA LEU A 588 -0.43 6.74 -17.13
C LEU A 588 -0.20 7.99 -18.03
N PRO A 589 1.06 8.44 -18.23
CA PRO A 589 1.36 9.61 -19.05
C PRO A 589 0.75 9.56 -20.47
N GLY A 590 0.76 8.37 -21.09
CA GLY A 590 0.15 8.19 -22.41
C GLY A 590 -1.37 8.38 -22.43
N THR A 591 -2.07 7.91 -21.39
CA THR A 591 -3.51 8.13 -21.22
C THR A 591 -3.81 9.62 -21.02
N ALA A 592 -3.07 10.26 -20.11
CA ALA A 592 -3.21 11.69 -19.84
C ALA A 592 -2.96 12.54 -21.10
N GLN A 593 -1.90 12.23 -21.87
CA GLN A 593 -1.61 12.94 -23.13
C GLN A 593 -2.72 12.77 -24.15
N THR A 594 -3.29 11.58 -24.28
CA THR A 594 -4.41 11.35 -25.20
C THR A 594 -5.62 12.20 -24.84
N LEU A 595 -5.96 12.28 -23.56
CA LEU A 595 -7.07 13.11 -23.06
C LEU A 595 -6.77 14.61 -23.23
N ALA A 596 -5.55 15.03 -22.92
CA ALA A 596 -5.11 16.42 -23.11
C ALA A 596 -5.20 16.86 -24.56
N THR A 597 -4.79 16.00 -25.49
CA THR A 597 -4.89 16.29 -26.93
C THR A 597 -6.35 16.44 -27.38
N ARG A 598 -7.26 15.59 -26.90
CA ARG A 598 -8.70 15.68 -27.17
C ARG A 598 -9.33 16.98 -26.65
N GLU A 599 -8.80 17.50 -25.53
CA GLU A 599 -9.29 18.75 -24.92
C GLU A 599 -8.54 19.99 -25.38
N GLY A 600 -7.59 19.88 -26.33
CA GLY A 600 -6.77 21.01 -26.79
C GLY A 600 -5.81 21.56 -25.73
N TYR A 601 -5.44 20.76 -24.71
CA TYR A 601 -4.62 21.21 -23.57
C TYR A 601 -3.12 21.27 -23.87
N GLY A 602 -2.64 20.67 -24.95
CA GLY A 602 -1.22 20.63 -25.30
C GLY A 602 -0.46 19.44 -24.68
N THR A 603 0.85 19.60 -24.49
CA THR A 603 1.72 18.53 -23.98
C THR A 603 1.69 18.49 -22.46
N ILE A 604 1.59 17.27 -21.89
CA ILE A 604 1.65 17.00 -20.46
C ILE A 604 2.99 16.36 -20.11
N GLU A 605 3.71 16.96 -19.18
CA GLU A 605 4.92 16.38 -18.61
C GLU A 605 4.59 15.55 -17.34
N THR A 606 5.48 14.63 -16.97
CA THR A 606 5.35 13.81 -15.75
C THR A 606 5.09 14.65 -14.50
N LYS A 607 5.80 15.78 -14.36
CA LYS A 607 5.63 16.70 -13.20
C LYS A 607 4.23 17.36 -13.15
N ASP A 608 3.55 17.48 -14.30
CA ASP A 608 2.21 18.06 -14.33
C ASP A 608 1.17 17.09 -13.74
N LEU A 609 1.40 15.78 -13.89
CA LEU A 609 0.54 14.76 -13.30
C LEU A 609 0.69 14.63 -11.77
N GLN A 610 1.72 15.20 -11.17
CA GLN A 610 1.84 15.32 -9.73
C GLN A 610 1.07 16.53 -9.15
N LYS A 611 0.63 17.44 -10.02
CA LYS A 611 -0.24 18.55 -9.62
C LYS A 611 -1.67 18.05 -9.45
N PRO A 612 -2.30 18.22 -8.27
CA PRO A 612 -3.64 17.69 -7.99
C PRO A 612 -4.67 18.05 -9.06
N LEU A 613 -4.77 19.33 -9.38
CA LEU A 613 -5.77 19.84 -10.36
C LEU A 613 -5.63 19.19 -11.74
N THR A 614 -4.41 19.04 -12.25
CA THR A 614 -4.16 18.39 -13.54
C THR A 614 -4.52 16.91 -13.50
N ASN A 615 -4.14 16.24 -12.40
CA ASN A 615 -4.42 14.82 -12.22
C ASN A 615 -5.93 14.55 -12.07
N ILE A 616 -6.63 15.36 -11.30
CA ILE A 616 -8.09 15.29 -11.10
C ILE A 616 -8.79 15.53 -12.45
N ARG A 617 -8.46 16.60 -13.17
CA ARG A 617 -9.10 16.91 -14.46
C ARG A 617 -9.10 15.71 -15.40
N PHE A 618 -7.92 15.18 -15.71
CA PHE A 618 -7.81 14.09 -16.68
C PHE A 618 -8.25 12.73 -16.11
N GLY A 619 -8.06 12.50 -14.82
CA GLY A 619 -8.52 11.28 -14.16
C GLY A 619 -10.05 11.18 -14.13
N VAL A 620 -10.72 12.25 -13.72
CA VAL A 620 -12.20 12.32 -13.70
C VAL A 620 -12.75 12.18 -15.11
N ARG A 621 -12.15 12.86 -16.11
CA ARG A 621 -12.52 12.69 -17.52
C ARG A 621 -12.40 11.24 -17.97
N PHE A 622 -11.30 10.58 -17.65
CA PHE A 622 -11.11 9.17 -18.03
C PHE A 622 -12.14 8.26 -17.39
N LEU A 623 -12.44 8.47 -16.09
CA LEU A 623 -13.48 7.73 -15.38
C LEU A 623 -14.86 7.93 -16.01
N ALA A 624 -15.22 9.16 -16.37
CA ALA A 624 -16.47 9.47 -17.05
C ALA A 624 -16.58 8.72 -18.40
N ASP A 625 -15.51 8.74 -19.22
CA ASP A 625 -15.47 8.01 -20.49
C ASP A 625 -15.66 6.49 -20.26
N LEU A 626 -15.09 5.92 -19.17
CA LEU A 626 -15.26 4.50 -18.85
C LEU A 626 -16.68 4.18 -18.37
N VAL A 627 -17.26 5.00 -17.49
CA VAL A 627 -18.64 4.83 -17.03
C VAL A 627 -19.61 4.86 -18.19
N LYS A 628 -19.46 5.85 -19.08
CA LYS A 628 -20.28 5.96 -20.29
C LYS A 628 -20.10 4.74 -21.21
N LYS A 629 -18.86 4.26 -21.38
CA LYS A 629 -18.54 3.10 -22.24
C LYS A 629 -19.21 1.80 -21.76
N PHE A 630 -19.45 1.66 -20.48
CA PHE A 630 -20.05 0.47 -19.88
C PHE A 630 -21.46 0.73 -19.30
N ASP A 631 -22.21 1.63 -19.92
CA ASP A 631 -23.63 1.91 -19.63
C ASP A 631 -23.91 2.17 -18.13
N GLY A 632 -23.03 2.94 -17.48
CA GLY A 632 -23.16 3.29 -16.06
C GLY A 632 -22.67 2.23 -15.07
N GLN A 633 -22.15 1.09 -15.54
CA GLN A 633 -21.68 -0.02 -14.69
C GLN A 633 -20.35 0.33 -13.99
N ILE A 634 -20.43 0.79 -12.76
CA ILE A 634 -19.28 1.24 -11.96
C ILE A 634 -18.21 0.14 -11.79
N ALA A 635 -18.63 -1.11 -11.54
CA ALA A 635 -17.70 -2.22 -11.38
C ALA A 635 -16.89 -2.52 -12.67
N LEU A 636 -17.53 -2.41 -13.84
CA LEU A 636 -16.87 -2.59 -15.13
C LEU A 636 -15.96 -1.41 -15.49
N ALA A 637 -16.38 -0.19 -15.14
CA ALA A 637 -15.53 1.00 -15.26
C ALA A 637 -14.27 0.86 -14.38
N ALA A 638 -14.41 0.40 -13.13
CA ALA A 638 -13.29 0.12 -12.23
C ALA A 638 -12.35 -0.97 -12.80
N ALA A 639 -12.91 -2.08 -13.29
CA ALA A 639 -12.14 -3.13 -13.95
C ALA A 639 -11.35 -2.58 -15.15
N SER A 640 -11.98 -1.71 -15.94
CA SER A 640 -11.40 -1.10 -17.13
C SER A 640 -10.31 -0.09 -16.81
N TYR A 641 -10.45 0.64 -15.72
CA TYR A 641 -9.41 1.56 -15.22
C TYR A 641 -8.11 0.80 -14.94
N ASN A 642 -8.20 -0.35 -14.29
CA ASN A 642 -7.04 -1.17 -13.91
C ASN A 642 -6.49 -1.99 -15.08
N ALA A 643 -7.34 -2.69 -15.85
CA ALA A 643 -6.91 -3.66 -16.87
C ALA A 643 -7.02 -3.17 -18.32
N GLY A 644 -7.65 -2.02 -18.53
CA GLY A 644 -7.92 -1.44 -19.83
C GLY A 644 -9.25 -1.88 -20.45
N PRO A 645 -9.99 -0.95 -21.10
CA PRO A 645 -11.38 -1.17 -21.54
C PRO A 645 -11.53 -2.26 -22.62
N ASN A 646 -10.56 -2.39 -23.52
CA ASN A 646 -10.62 -3.40 -24.59
C ASN A 646 -10.54 -4.83 -24.05
N ARG A 647 -9.79 -5.03 -22.94
CA ARG A 647 -9.69 -6.33 -22.29
C ARG A 647 -10.99 -6.70 -21.59
N ILE A 648 -11.60 -5.75 -20.89
CA ILE A 648 -12.89 -5.96 -20.23
C ILE A 648 -13.97 -6.28 -21.27
N LYS A 649 -14.02 -5.55 -22.38
CA LYS A 649 -14.93 -5.84 -23.49
C LYS A 649 -14.78 -7.27 -23.97
N LYS A 650 -13.55 -7.72 -24.25
CA LYS A 650 -13.27 -9.10 -24.67
C LYS A 650 -13.73 -10.14 -23.63
N TRP A 651 -13.55 -9.87 -22.35
CA TRP A 651 -13.98 -10.79 -21.30
C TRP A 651 -15.51 -10.87 -21.14
N ILE A 652 -16.22 -9.77 -21.40
CA ILE A 652 -17.69 -9.78 -21.48
C ILE A 652 -18.18 -10.59 -22.70
N GLU A 653 -17.56 -10.38 -23.85
CA GLU A 653 -17.91 -11.06 -25.11
C GLU A 653 -17.72 -12.59 -25.03
N ASN A 654 -16.82 -13.09 -24.18
CA ASN A 654 -16.61 -14.53 -24.01
C ASN A 654 -17.79 -15.24 -23.34
N ASP A 655 -18.59 -14.56 -22.50
CA ASP A 655 -19.77 -15.09 -21.84
C ASP A 655 -20.70 -13.92 -21.43
N PRO A 656 -21.48 -13.40 -22.40
CA PRO A 656 -22.27 -12.20 -22.19
C PRO A 656 -23.52 -12.41 -21.33
N GLU A 657 -23.98 -13.65 -21.15
CA GLU A 657 -25.21 -13.96 -20.43
C GLU A 657 -24.98 -14.11 -18.91
N ARG A 658 -23.73 -14.17 -18.47
CA ARG A 658 -23.42 -14.24 -17.03
C ARG A 658 -23.76 -12.93 -16.32
N GLU A 659 -24.02 -13.03 -15.03
CA GLU A 659 -24.30 -11.86 -14.21
C GLU A 659 -23.00 -11.17 -13.74
N LEU A 660 -23.11 -9.93 -13.29
CA LEU A 660 -21.98 -9.08 -12.90
C LEU A 660 -21.12 -9.71 -11.79
N ASP A 661 -21.72 -10.32 -10.78
CA ASP A 661 -21.01 -10.99 -9.69
C ASP A 661 -20.20 -12.21 -10.20
N GLU A 662 -20.78 -13.00 -11.09
CA GLU A 662 -20.11 -14.11 -11.77
C GLU A 662 -18.96 -13.58 -12.65
N PHE A 663 -19.20 -12.49 -13.39
CA PHE A 663 -18.16 -11.84 -14.19
C PHE A 663 -16.96 -11.41 -13.33
N ILE A 664 -17.21 -10.78 -12.18
CA ILE A 664 -16.15 -10.29 -11.29
C ILE A 664 -15.30 -11.45 -10.77
N GLU A 665 -15.92 -12.58 -10.39
CA GLU A 665 -15.16 -13.76 -9.93
C GLU A 665 -14.36 -14.43 -11.06
N ASP A 666 -14.86 -14.36 -12.29
CA ASP A 666 -14.20 -14.91 -13.49
C ASP A 666 -13.12 -13.98 -14.09
N ILE A 667 -12.92 -12.75 -13.56
CA ILE A 667 -11.84 -11.91 -14.04
C ILE A 667 -10.50 -12.67 -13.95
N PRO A 668 -9.83 -12.96 -15.08
CA PRO A 668 -8.65 -13.83 -15.09
C PRO A 668 -7.46 -13.26 -14.32
N ILE A 669 -7.33 -11.93 -14.29
CA ILE A 669 -6.24 -11.24 -13.61
C ILE A 669 -6.63 -11.05 -12.14
N PHE A 670 -5.99 -11.80 -11.25
CA PHE A 670 -6.23 -11.74 -9.80
C PHE A 670 -6.13 -10.32 -9.22
N GLN A 671 -5.12 -9.56 -9.66
CA GLN A 671 -4.97 -8.16 -9.24
C GLN A 671 -6.18 -7.31 -9.63
N THR A 672 -6.69 -7.44 -10.86
CA THR A 672 -7.86 -6.70 -11.35
C THR A 672 -9.13 -7.14 -10.63
N ARG A 673 -9.31 -8.43 -10.41
CA ARG A 673 -10.44 -8.97 -9.65
C ARG A 673 -10.51 -8.38 -8.23
N ASN A 674 -9.39 -8.38 -7.52
CA ASN A 674 -9.29 -7.79 -6.19
C ASN A 674 -9.43 -6.25 -6.20
N TYR A 675 -8.91 -5.61 -7.24
CA TYR A 675 -9.07 -4.16 -7.42
C TYR A 675 -10.54 -3.76 -7.51
N VAL A 676 -11.32 -4.44 -8.34
CA VAL A 676 -12.77 -4.19 -8.47
C VAL A 676 -13.47 -4.32 -7.13
N LYS A 677 -13.20 -5.41 -6.39
CA LYS A 677 -13.81 -5.66 -5.09
C LYS A 677 -13.48 -4.56 -4.07
N LYS A 678 -12.22 -4.11 -4.05
CA LYS A 678 -11.78 -3.01 -3.17
C LYS A 678 -12.43 -1.67 -3.55
N VAL A 679 -12.50 -1.36 -4.85
CA VAL A 679 -13.15 -0.13 -5.33
C VAL A 679 -14.64 -0.15 -4.99
N MET A 680 -15.32 -1.28 -5.19
CA MET A 680 -16.75 -1.40 -4.85
C MET A 680 -16.99 -1.34 -3.33
N THR A 681 -16.08 -1.88 -2.52
CA THR A 681 -16.12 -1.67 -1.06
C THR A 681 -15.99 -0.19 -0.72
N ASN A 682 -15.00 0.51 -1.30
CA ASN A 682 -14.85 1.95 -1.10
C ASN A 682 -16.10 2.71 -1.55
N TYR A 683 -16.69 2.32 -2.68
CA TYR A 683 -17.91 2.93 -3.20
C TYR A 683 -19.07 2.78 -2.23
N ALA A 684 -19.29 1.59 -1.67
CA ALA A 684 -20.33 1.33 -0.67
C ALA A 684 -20.13 2.19 0.59
N VAL A 685 -18.88 2.29 1.09
CA VAL A 685 -18.57 3.11 2.27
C VAL A 685 -18.76 4.60 1.99
N TYR A 686 -18.23 5.13 0.89
CA TYR A 686 -18.44 6.55 0.54
C TYR A 686 -19.92 6.86 0.29
N HIS A 687 -20.67 5.95 -0.35
CA HIS A 687 -22.12 6.09 -0.51
C HIS A 687 -22.81 6.25 0.84
N TYR A 688 -22.43 5.42 1.82
CA TYR A 688 -22.96 5.54 3.18
C TYR A 688 -22.56 6.85 3.87
N ILE A 689 -21.30 7.29 3.72
CA ILE A 689 -20.81 8.56 4.30
C ILE A 689 -21.62 9.74 3.75
N PHE A 690 -21.81 9.81 2.42
CA PHE A 690 -22.48 10.94 1.77
C PHE A 690 -24.00 10.92 1.92
N TYR A 691 -24.62 9.75 1.77
CA TYR A 691 -26.09 9.65 1.72
C TYR A 691 -26.75 9.02 2.97
N GLY A 692 -25.97 8.47 3.89
CA GLY A 692 -26.48 7.79 5.08
C GLY A 692 -27.23 6.49 4.81
N LYS A 693 -27.09 5.93 3.60
CA LYS A 693 -27.79 4.73 3.15
C LYS A 693 -26.81 3.71 2.61
N VAL A 694 -27.15 2.43 2.76
CA VAL A 694 -26.43 1.33 2.10
C VAL A 694 -26.56 1.48 0.58
N TYR A 695 -25.51 1.15 -0.15
CA TYR A 695 -25.57 1.10 -1.61
C TYR A 695 -26.27 -0.18 -2.05
N ASP A 696 -27.42 -0.05 -2.65
CA ASP A 696 -28.27 -1.12 -3.16
C ASP A 696 -28.55 -1.02 -4.68
N GLY A 697 -28.06 0.03 -5.34
CA GLY A 697 -28.28 0.32 -6.75
C GLY A 697 -27.46 -0.55 -7.73
N MET A 698 -27.19 -1.81 -7.38
CA MET A 698 -26.39 -2.71 -8.22
C MET A 698 -27.20 -3.26 -9.38
N ASN A 699 -26.74 -3.05 -10.62
CA ASN A 699 -27.28 -3.71 -11.80
C ASN A 699 -26.43 -4.95 -12.12
N PHE A 700 -27.04 -6.14 -12.03
CA PHE A 700 -26.35 -7.40 -12.27
C PHE A 700 -26.26 -7.81 -13.74
N ARG A 701 -26.96 -7.13 -14.65
CA ARG A 701 -26.90 -7.43 -16.08
C ARG A 701 -25.65 -6.78 -16.68
N LEU A 702 -24.91 -7.57 -17.47
CA LEU A 702 -23.81 -7.03 -18.26
C LEU A 702 -24.37 -6.27 -19.46
N PRO A 703 -23.71 -5.19 -19.93
CA PRO A 703 -24.12 -4.46 -21.13
C PRO A 703 -23.86 -5.33 -22.37
N VAL A 704 -24.94 -5.90 -22.91
CA VAL A 704 -24.90 -6.72 -24.13
C VAL A 704 -25.26 -5.83 -25.34
N GLY A 705 -24.33 -5.66 -26.26
CA GLY A 705 -24.60 -5.07 -27.59
C GLY A 705 -24.29 -3.59 -27.78
N ASN A 706 -24.13 -2.78 -26.74
CA ASN A 706 -23.88 -1.34 -26.85
C ASN A 706 -22.53 -0.88 -26.30
N VAL A 707 -21.49 -1.72 -26.39
CA VAL A 707 -20.14 -1.18 -26.19
C VAL A 707 -19.81 -0.36 -27.44
N THR A 708 -20.31 0.88 -27.43
CA THR A 708 -20.19 1.81 -28.58
C THR A 708 -18.74 1.86 -29.05
N LYS A 709 -18.54 1.72 -30.36
CA LYS A 709 -17.31 2.14 -31.03
C LYS A 709 -17.18 3.64 -30.79
N SER A 710 -16.46 4.03 -29.72
CA SER A 710 -16.00 5.41 -29.63
C SER A 710 -14.89 5.56 -30.66
N GLU A 711 -15.13 6.34 -31.67
CA GLU A 711 -14.16 6.86 -32.63
C GLU A 711 -12.98 7.53 -31.94
#